data_0246ec33c7f1e3c9273f75508995800b
#
_entry.id   0246ec33c7f1e3c9273f75508995800b
#
_cell.length_a   1.000
_cell.length_b   1.000
_cell.length_c   1.000
_cell.angle_alpha   90.00
_cell.angle_beta   90.00
_cell.angle_gamma   90.00
#
_symmetry.space_group_name_H-M   'P 1'
#
loop_
_entity.id
_entity.type
_entity.pdbx_description
1 polymer ?
#
loop_
_entity_poly.entity_id
_entity_poly.type
_entity_poly.pdbx_seq_one_letter_code
_entity_poly.pdbx_strand_id
1 'polypeptide(L)'
;MSDSKYISIKGAKVNNLKNISVDIPRGKLVVVTGLSGSGKSSLAFDTLYAEGQRRYVESLSSYARQFLGRMSKPECDFIKGIPPAIAIEQKVSSRNPRSTVGTSTEIYEYLRLLFARIGKTYSPVSGQLVKKHSAEDIVQCMLEFPQGTRFTVLAPLFPREGRSLMEQLDIDMKQGFARVEVNREIMRIEDYLMQLQAEGEPKKANVYLLIDRMTADHDQASISRLTDSAETAMYEGDGACMLRFYSADGSTQLFSFSTKFEADGITFEEPTDQMFSFNSPIGACPTCEGFGKIIGIDEQLVIPNRALSVYEGAVVCWRGEKMSEWLKEFLHEAPAHNFPIFTPYYELTQEQKDYLWHGPREKACIDSFFKMLEENQYKIQYRVMLARYRGKTTCPTCHGTRLKKEAGYVKVGGRSISELVDLPIHDLQVFFQNLQLDDHDAAVAKRILTEINNRIQFLQDVGLGYLTLNRLSNSLSGGESQRINLATSLGSSLVGSLYILDEPSIGLHSRDTDRLIKVLRQLQQLGNTVVVVEHDEEIIRAADYIIDIGPNAGRLGGEIVYQGDMKDLQPGSNSHTVRYLLGEEIIVPPLAHRPWNNYIEVKGARENNLKGINVRFPLNVMTVVTGVSGSGKSTLVRDVFYKALKREYSESSERPGEHLSLEGDIRMVKDIEFVDQNPIGKSSRSNPVTYVKAYDEIRKLYAEQPLAKQLGYTAGYFSFNTEGGRCEECKGEGTVTVEMQFMADLVLECESCHGKRFKADTLEVKFQGQSIYDILEMTVNQAIEFFTEHKQSKIVKRLRPLQEVGLGYVKLGQSSSTLSGGENQRVKLAYFLSQEKTDPTIFVFDEPTTGLHFHDIKKLLEAFDSLISRGHTIVIIEHNLDVVKCADHVIDLGPEGGERGGNLVAAGTPEEVAQCEVSYTGQFLKEKLK
;
A
#
# COMPACT_ATOMS: atom_id res chain seq x y z
N MET A 1 -16.64 31.84 26.49
CA MET A 1 -16.16 32.14 25.11
C MET A 1 -17.39 32.11 24.25
N SER A 2 -17.77 33.24 23.60
CA SER A 2 -18.93 33.25 22.70
C SER A 2 -18.69 32.27 21.56
N ASP A 3 -19.58 31.29 21.38
CA ASP A 3 -19.57 30.38 20.24
C ASP A 3 -19.69 31.22 18.97
N SER A 4 -18.54 31.51 18.33
CA SER A 4 -18.52 32.15 17.03
C SER A 4 -19.09 31.16 16.03
N LYS A 5 -20.20 31.53 15.37
CA LYS A 5 -20.82 30.68 14.33
C LYS A 5 -19.92 30.49 13.10
N TYR A 6 -18.88 31.28 12.97
CA TYR A 6 -17.99 31.33 11.82
C TYR A 6 -16.52 31.30 12.24
N ILE A 7 -15.69 30.72 11.39
CA ILE A 7 -14.25 30.95 11.35
C ILE A 7 -14.05 32.12 10.39
N SER A 8 -13.58 33.25 10.91
CA SER A 8 -13.41 34.46 10.12
C SER A 8 -11.96 34.70 9.79
N ILE A 9 -11.65 34.71 8.50
CA ILE A 9 -10.34 35.04 7.93
C ILE A 9 -10.45 36.43 7.31
N LYS A 10 -9.54 37.34 7.66
CA LYS A 10 -9.49 38.70 7.09
C LYS A 10 -8.11 39.01 6.55
N GLY A 11 -8.08 39.55 5.34
CA GLY A 11 -6.87 40.05 4.72
C GLY A 11 -5.84 38.99 4.38
N ALA A 12 -6.24 37.81 3.95
CA ALA A 12 -5.29 36.74 3.55
C ALA A 12 -4.57 37.10 2.25
N LYS A 13 -3.21 37.04 2.30
CA LYS A 13 -2.30 37.42 1.19
C LYS A 13 -1.27 36.33 0.88
N VAL A 14 -1.45 35.13 1.43
CA VAL A 14 -0.51 34.03 1.26
C VAL A 14 -0.45 33.62 -0.22
N ASN A 15 0.75 33.47 -0.76
CA ASN A 15 1.02 33.11 -2.15
C ASN A 15 0.32 34.06 -3.16
N ASN A 16 -0.68 33.56 -3.89
CA ASN A 16 -1.41 34.33 -4.90
C ASN A 16 -2.72 34.96 -4.39
N LEU A 17 -3.06 34.81 -3.11
CA LEU A 17 -4.28 35.37 -2.54
C LEU A 17 -4.24 36.92 -2.53
N LYS A 18 -5.30 37.56 -2.99
CA LYS A 18 -5.39 39.02 -3.17
C LYS A 18 -6.14 39.71 -2.03
N ASN A 19 -5.58 39.62 -0.81
CA ASN A 19 -6.15 40.27 0.38
C ASN A 19 -7.62 39.87 0.63
N ILE A 20 -7.88 38.56 0.51
CA ILE A 20 -9.24 38.04 0.62
C ILE A 20 -9.74 37.94 2.06
N SER A 21 -11.05 38.09 2.21
CA SER A 21 -11.75 37.91 3.48
C SER A 21 -12.87 36.93 3.30
N VAL A 22 -12.92 35.91 4.18
CA VAL A 22 -13.88 34.81 4.09
C VAL A 22 -14.38 34.43 5.48
N ASP A 23 -15.67 34.12 5.58
CA ASP A 23 -16.30 33.60 6.78
C ASP A 23 -16.77 32.17 6.54
N ILE A 24 -16.14 31.20 7.17
CA ILE A 24 -16.41 29.75 7.04
C ILE A 24 -17.39 29.34 8.13
N PRO A 25 -18.58 28.82 7.81
CA PRO A 25 -19.55 28.40 8.82
C PRO A 25 -19.05 27.15 9.57
N ARG A 26 -19.15 27.17 10.89
CA ARG A 26 -18.76 26.04 11.76
C ARG A 26 -19.83 24.94 11.77
N GLY A 27 -19.39 23.70 11.93
CA GLY A 27 -20.28 22.53 11.94
C GLY A 27 -20.90 22.20 10.58
N LYS A 28 -20.29 22.64 9.50
CA LYS A 28 -20.75 22.46 8.11
C LYS A 28 -19.72 21.72 7.27
N LEU A 29 -20.21 21.10 6.21
CA LEU A 29 -19.37 20.60 5.13
C LEU A 29 -19.14 21.75 4.14
N VAL A 30 -17.93 22.26 4.08
CA VAL A 30 -17.53 23.40 3.27
C VAL A 30 -16.58 22.91 2.17
N VAL A 31 -16.88 23.23 0.93
CA VAL A 31 -16.01 22.91 -0.20
C VAL A 31 -15.31 24.17 -0.71
N VAL A 32 -13.98 24.11 -0.79
CA VAL A 32 -13.13 25.12 -1.41
C VAL A 32 -12.78 24.63 -2.81
N THR A 33 -13.25 25.33 -3.83
CA THR A 33 -13.09 24.95 -5.23
C THR A 33 -12.51 26.07 -6.09
N GLY A 34 -12.36 25.86 -7.39
CA GLY A 34 -11.79 26.80 -8.35
C GLY A 34 -10.76 26.18 -9.28
N LEU A 35 -10.27 26.93 -10.25
CA LEU A 35 -9.29 26.46 -11.22
C LEU A 35 -7.99 25.95 -10.57
N SER A 36 -7.28 25.06 -11.26
CA SER A 36 -5.94 24.64 -10.83
C SER A 36 -5.01 25.86 -10.70
N GLY A 37 -4.33 26.01 -9.54
CA GLY A 37 -3.48 27.18 -9.27
C GLY A 37 -4.23 28.48 -8.92
N SER A 38 -5.54 28.45 -8.66
CA SER A 38 -6.31 29.64 -8.27
C SER A 38 -6.04 30.13 -6.85
N GLY A 39 -5.47 29.29 -5.95
CA GLY A 39 -5.19 29.64 -4.56
C GLY A 39 -5.96 28.86 -3.51
N LYS A 40 -6.64 27.77 -3.88
CA LYS A 40 -7.41 26.92 -2.95
C LYS A 40 -6.56 26.38 -1.79
N SER A 41 -5.45 25.74 -2.10
CA SER A 41 -4.53 25.19 -1.10
C SER A 41 -3.90 26.30 -0.27
N SER A 42 -3.65 27.46 -0.86
CA SER A 42 -3.16 28.66 -0.15
C SER A 42 -4.14 29.15 0.92
N LEU A 43 -5.45 29.07 0.66
CA LEU A 43 -6.48 29.39 1.66
C LEU A 43 -6.63 28.29 2.70
N ALA A 44 -6.79 27.04 2.25
CA ALA A 44 -7.13 25.93 3.14
C ALA A 44 -5.92 25.43 3.98
N PHE A 45 -4.76 25.24 3.36
CA PHE A 45 -3.58 24.69 4.03
C PHE A 45 -2.62 25.77 4.50
N ASP A 46 -2.15 26.66 3.61
CA ASP A 46 -1.11 27.64 3.94
C ASP A 46 -1.65 28.79 4.81
N THR A 47 -2.98 29.00 4.87
CA THR A 47 -3.60 30.02 5.73
C THR A 47 -4.35 29.40 6.91
N LEU A 48 -5.41 28.63 6.65
CA LEU A 48 -6.32 28.16 7.69
C LEU A 48 -5.68 27.07 8.57
N TYR A 49 -5.13 26.00 7.94
CA TYR A 49 -4.47 24.93 8.67
C TYR A 49 -3.19 25.41 9.35
N ALA A 50 -2.35 26.15 8.65
CA ALA A 50 -1.10 26.68 9.21
C ALA A 50 -1.32 27.51 10.46
N GLU A 51 -2.35 28.36 10.52
CA GLU A 51 -2.70 29.11 11.73
C GLU A 51 -3.27 28.21 12.83
N GLY A 52 -4.07 27.21 12.48
CA GLY A 52 -4.59 26.23 13.44
C GLY A 52 -3.45 25.45 14.11
N GLN A 53 -2.51 24.97 13.31
CA GLN A 53 -1.33 24.26 13.77
C GLN A 53 -0.41 25.15 14.63
N ARG A 54 -0.17 26.41 14.18
CA ARG A 54 0.62 27.38 14.93
C ARG A 54 0.05 27.60 16.33
N ARG A 55 -1.26 27.81 16.45
CA ARG A 55 -1.93 27.99 17.75
C ARG A 55 -1.85 26.76 18.63
N TYR A 56 -1.96 25.58 18.03
CA TYR A 56 -1.79 24.33 18.76
C TYR A 56 -0.37 24.21 19.33
N VAL A 57 0.65 24.46 18.53
CA VAL A 57 2.05 24.43 18.96
C VAL A 57 2.33 25.49 20.04
N GLU A 58 1.76 26.69 19.91
CA GLU A 58 1.87 27.74 20.94
C GLU A 58 1.21 27.35 22.27
N SER A 59 0.20 26.49 22.27
CA SER A 59 -0.44 25.99 23.48
C SER A 59 0.38 24.93 24.24
N LEU A 60 1.39 24.34 23.58
CA LEU A 60 2.25 23.33 24.17
C LEU A 60 3.27 23.91 25.17
N SER A 61 3.88 23.05 25.96
CA SER A 61 4.92 23.44 26.92
C SER A 61 6.11 24.13 26.24
N SER A 62 6.85 24.95 26.94
CA SER A 62 8.04 25.63 26.44
C SER A 62 9.10 24.63 25.92
N TYR A 63 9.21 23.48 26.56
CA TYR A 63 10.09 22.38 26.16
C TYR A 63 9.66 21.80 24.78
N ALA A 64 8.40 21.46 24.60
CA ALA A 64 7.89 20.95 23.33
C ALA A 64 8.04 21.99 22.19
N ARG A 65 7.80 23.27 22.45
CA ARG A 65 8.00 24.36 21.49
C ARG A 65 9.45 24.52 21.04
N GLN A 66 10.41 24.22 21.91
CA GLN A 66 11.83 24.29 21.58
C GLN A 66 12.23 23.25 20.52
N PHE A 67 11.58 22.05 20.55
CA PHE A 67 11.80 21.00 19.55
C PHE A 67 11.01 21.24 18.26
N LEU A 68 9.80 21.79 18.35
CA LEU A 68 8.92 22.00 17.18
C LEU A 68 9.27 23.28 16.40
N GLY A 69 10.15 24.14 16.94
CA GLY A 69 10.51 25.42 16.33
C GLY A 69 9.40 26.47 16.37
N ARG A 70 9.70 27.68 15.90
CA ARG A 70 8.72 28.74 15.71
C ARG A 70 8.05 28.63 14.36
N MET A 71 6.76 28.36 14.33
CA MET A 71 5.98 28.43 13.08
C MET A 71 5.69 29.90 12.74
N SER A 72 5.93 30.27 11.48
CA SER A 72 5.61 31.62 10.99
C SER A 72 4.09 31.81 10.95
N LYS A 73 3.64 33.01 11.30
CA LYS A 73 2.23 33.37 11.13
C LYS A 73 1.94 33.53 9.62
N PRO A 74 0.82 32.96 9.13
CA PRO A 74 0.38 33.23 7.76
C PRO A 74 0.20 34.73 7.49
N GLU A 75 0.49 35.17 6.28
CA GLU A 75 0.27 36.56 5.86
C GLU A 75 -1.22 36.86 5.81
N CYS A 76 -1.79 37.30 6.92
CA CYS A 76 -3.18 37.72 7.06
C CYS A 76 -3.32 38.75 8.18
N ASP A 77 -4.35 39.58 8.14
CA ASP A 77 -4.63 40.56 9.18
C ASP A 77 -5.00 39.82 10.48
N PHE A 78 -6.01 38.97 10.43
CA PHE A 78 -6.36 38.09 11.56
C PHE A 78 -7.21 36.88 11.12
N ILE A 79 -7.18 35.84 11.95
CA ILE A 79 -8.10 34.70 11.87
C ILE A 79 -8.70 34.45 13.24
N LYS A 80 -10.04 34.38 13.34
CA LYS A 80 -10.78 34.14 14.58
C LYS A 80 -11.65 32.89 14.48
N GLY A 81 -11.91 32.26 15.61
CA GLY A 81 -12.85 31.14 15.71
C GLY A 81 -12.32 29.79 15.23
N ILE A 82 -10.99 29.63 15.05
CA ILE A 82 -10.41 28.35 14.63
C ILE A 82 -10.44 27.37 15.80
N PRO A 83 -11.07 26.18 15.64
CA PRO A 83 -10.91 25.05 16.55
C PRO A 83 -9.59 24.31 16.26
N PRO A 84 -9.24 23.26 17.05
CA PRO A 84 -8.12 22.38 16.72
C PRO A 84 -8.23 21.85 15.30
N ALA A 85 -7.17 22.01 14.50
CA ALA A 85 -7.18 21.71 13.08
C ALA A 85 -6.39 20.43 12.78
N ILE A 86 -6.98 19.57 11.97
CA ILE A 86 -6.41 18.29 11.47
C ILE A 86 -6.41 18.35 9.95
N ALA A 87 -5.24 18.17 9.34
CA ALA A 87 -5.13 18.06 7.88
C ALA A 87 -4.98 16.59 7.47
N ILE A 88 -5.66 16.22 6.40
CA ILE A 88 -5.57 14.91 5.76
C ILE A 88 -5.10 15.10 4.32
N GLU A 89 -3.78 15.00 4.13
CA GLU A 89 -3.12 15.16 2.84
C GLU A 89 -2.90 13.83 2.14
N GLN A 90 -2.60 13.88 0.84
CA GLN A 90 -2.35 12.70 0.00
C GLN A 90 -0.95 12.08 0.17
N LYS A 91 -0.08 12.71 0.92
CA LYS A 91 1.29 12.21 1.08
C LYS A 91 1.29 10.88 1.81
N VAL A 92 1.98 9.88 1.25
CA VAL A 92 2.25 8.63 1.95
C VAL A 92 3.09 8.94 3.17
N SER A 93 2.47 8.88 4.34
CA SER A 93 3.04 9.35 5.62
C SER A 93 4.18 8.46 6.16
N SER A 94 4.36 7.27 5.64
CA SER A 94 5.35 6.33 6.18
C SER A 94 6.29 5.78 5.12
N ARG A 95 7.60 6.08 5.29
CA ARG A 95 8.70 5.42 4.58
C ARG A 95 9.15 4.13 5.28
N ASN A 96 8.56 3.80 6.42
CA ASN A 96 8.93 2.61 7.18
C ASN A 96 8.52 1.35 6.41
N PRO A 97 9.48 0.48 6.04
CA PRO A 97 9.19 -0.73 5.27
C PRO A 97 8.41 -1.80 6.06
N ARG A 98 8.26 -1.63 7.36
CA ARG A 98 7.47 -2.53 8.23
C ARG A 98 6.03 -2.07 8.43
N SER A 99 5.70 -0.81 8.08
CA SER A 99 4.35 -0.27 8.22
C SER A 99 3.37 -0.95 7.26
N THR A 100 2.22 -1.34 7.79
CA THR A 100 1.12 -1.99 7.04
C THR A 100 -0.18 -1.26 7.25
N VAL A 101 -1.19 -1.57 6.44
CA VAL A 101 -2.56 -1.09 6.65
C VAL A 101 -3.03 -1.38 8.08
N GLY A 102 -2.80 -2.60 8.58
CA GLY A 102 -3.18 -2.99 9.94
C GLY A 102 -2.53 -2.16 11.04
N THR A 103 -1.23 -1.81 10.89
CA THR A 103 -0.55 -0.95 11.88
C THR A 103 -0.95 0.52 11.74
N SER A 104 -1.18 1.01 10.52
CA SER A 104 -1.62 2.40 10.29
C SER A 104 -3.04 2.67 10.78
N THR A 105 -3.89 1.65 10.81
CA THR A 105 -5.28 1.73 11.30
C THR A 105 -5.44 1.31 12.76
N GLU A 106 -4.35 0.93 13.42
CA GLU A 106 -4.32 0.38 14.77
C GLU A 106 -5.06 -0.97 14.93
N ILE A 107 -5.70 -1.50 13.88
CA ILE A 107 -6.42 -2.78 13.97
C ILE A 107 -5.49 -3.90 14.38
N TYR A 108 -4.25 -3.89 13.89
CA TYR A 108 -3.25 -4.91 14.24
C TYR A 108 -2.93 -4.94 15.74
N GLU A 109 -2.89 -3.78 16.40
CA GLU A 109 -2.65 -3.70 17.85
C GLU A 109 -3.81 -4.33 18.64
N TYR A 110 -5.05 -4.09 18.21
CA TYR A 110 -6.21 -4.75 18.81
C TYR A 110 -6.26 -6.25 18.52
N LEU A 111 -5.83 -6.69 17.34
CA LEU A 111 -5.70 -8.13 17.03
C LEU A 111 -4.67 -8.80 17.94
N ARG A 112 -3.51 -8.18 18.16
CA ARG A 112 -2.49 -8.69 19.09
C ARG A 112 -3.07 -8.88 20.49
N LEU A 113 -3.79 -7.87 21.00
CA LEU A 113 -4.45 -7.95 22.30
C LEU A 113 -5.52 -9.05 22.34
N LEU A 114 -6.30 -9.20 21.26
CA LEU A 114 -7.31 -10.25 21.17
C LEU A 114 -6.68 -11.65 21.27
N PHE A 115 -5.64 -11.91 20.48
CA PHE A 115 -4.93 -13.18 20.47
C PHE A 115 -4.21 -13.48 21.78
N ALA A 116 -3.68 -12.44 22.45
CA ALA A 116 -3.06 -12.58 23.77
C ALA A 116 -4.08 -12.88 24.87
N ARG A 117 -5.34 -12.45 24.72
CA ARG A 117 -6.38 -12.61 25.78
C ARG A 117 -7.22 -13.87 25.63
N ILE A 118 -7.62 -14.22 24.40
CA ILE A 118 -8.55 -15.32 24.13
C ILE A 118 -7.98 -16.34 23.10
N GLY A 119 -6.75 -16.15 22.64
CA GLY A 119 -6.11 -17.06 21.69
C GLY A 119 -5.86 -18.43 22.30
N LYS A 120 -6.26 -19.47 21.60
CA LYS A 120 -6.07 -20.88 21.98
C LYS A 120 -4.93 -21.48 21.17
N THR A 121 -3.92 -22.05 21.86
CA THR A 121 -2.77 -22.68 21.20
C THR A 121 -3.12 -24.11 20.81
N TYR A 122 -2.76 -24.50 19.59
CA TYR A 122 -2.97 -25.86 19.07
C TYR A 122 -1.64 -26.49 18.68
N SER A 123 -1.48 -27.77 19.01
CA SER A 123 -0.29 -28.51 18.60
C SER A 123 -0.22 -28.66 17.08
N PRO A 124 0.93 -28.37 16.45
CA PRO A 124 1.10 -28.57 15.01
C PRO A 124 1.17 -30.06 14.61
N VAL A 125 1.33 -30.99 15.57
CA VAL A 125 1.43 -32.42 15.32
C VAL A 125 0.07 -33.10 15.37
N SER A 126 -0.68 -32.93 16.46
CA SER A 126 -1.96 -33.59 16.68
C SER A 126 -3.18 -32.70 16.39
N GLY A 127 -2.96 -31.38 16.30
CA GLY A 127 -4.05 -30.42 16.20
C GLY A 127 -4.88 -30.26 17.49
N GLN A 128 -4.46 -30.87 18.60
CA GLN A 128 -5.14 -30.78 19.90
C GLN A 128 -4.87 -29.43 20.57
N LEU A 129 -5.84 -29.01 21.38
CA LEU A 129 -5.74 -27.80 22.20
C LEU A 129 -4.66 -28.00 23.28
N VAL A 130 -3.68 -27.09 23.30
CA VAL A 130 -2.67 -27.03 24.35
C VAL A 130 -3.20 -26.20 25.50
N LYS A 131 -3.28 -26.75 26.65
CA LYS A 131 -3.67 -26.06 27.88
C LYS A 131 -2.90 -26.58 29.08
N LYS A 132 -2.76 -25.75 30.09
CA LYS A 132 -2.34 -26.24 31.44
C LYS A 132 -3.55 -26.88 32.08
N HIS A 133 -3.37 -28.08 32.54
CA HIS A 133 -4.42 -28.81 33.24
C HIS A 133 -4.29 -28.59 34.76
N SER A 134 -5.42 -28.43 35.41
CA SER A 134 -5.54 -28.43 36.86
C SER A 134 -6.05 -29.78 37.38
N ALA A 135 -6.05 -29.97 38.68
CA ALA A 135 -6.70 -31.12 39.28
C ALA A 135 -8.20 -31.18 38.96
N GLU A 136 -8.84 -30.02 38.77
CA GLU A 136 -10.26 -29.95 38.35
C GLU A 136 -10.50 -30.55 36.97
N ASP A 137 -9.61 -30.33 36.01
CA ASP A 137 -9.68 -30.93 34.67
C ASP A 137 -9.62 -32.47 34.74
N ILE A 138 -8.82 -33.01 35.65
CA ILE A 138 -8.68 -34.43 35.87
C ILE A 138 -9.96 -35.00 36.47
N VAL A 139 -10.54 -34.29 37.44
CA VAL A 139 -11.84 -34.65 38.03
C VAL A 139 -12.95 -34.59 36.96
N GLN A 140 -12.98 -33.59 36.16
CA GLN A 140 -13.96 -33.45 35.08
C GLN A 140 -13.88 -34.61 34.07
N CYS A 141 -12.66 -35.05 33.72
CA CYS A 141 -12.46 -36.21 32.88
C CYS A 141 -13.02 -37.51 33.52
N MET A 142 -12.86 -37.70 34.83
CA MET A 142 -13.47 -38.82 35.51
C MET A 142 -15.01 -38.77 35.47
N LEU A 143 -15.59 -37.60 35.64
CA LEU A 143 -17.07 -37.40 35.62
C LEU A 143 -17.70 -37.69 34.25
N GLU A 144 -16.93 -37.67 33.18
CA GLU A 144 -17.42 -38.05 31.83
C GLU A 144 -17.60 -39.55 31.63
N PHE A 145 -17.02 -40.39 32.52
CA PHE A 145 -17.14 -41.82 32.45
C PHE A 145 -18.32 -42.34 33.28
N PRO A 146 -18.92 -43.47 32.86
CA PRO A 146 -20.01 -44.10 33.62
C PRO A 146 -19.55 -44.48 35.03
N GLN A 147 -20.45 -44.30 36.01
CA GLN A 147 -20.17 -44.63 37.40
C GLN A 147 -19.78 -46.11 37.51
N GLY A 148 -18.73 -46.40 38.31
CA GLY A 148 -18.20 -47.73 38.49
C GLY A 148 -17.08 -48.11 37.47
N THR A 149 -16.73 -47.27 36.51
CA THR A 149 -15.63 -47.52 35.59
C THR A 149 -14.31 -47.50 36.36
N ARG A 150 -13.50 -48.55 36.21
CA ARG A 150 -12.19 -48.63 36.90
C ARG A 150 -11.13 -47.80 36.15
N PHE A 151 -10.29 -47.12 36.89
CA PHE A 151 -9.15 -46.41 36.36
C PHE A 151 -7.95 -46.37 37.32
N THR A 152 -6.80 -46.05 36.77
CA THR A 152 -5.56 -45.82 37.51
C THR A 152 -5.06 -44.41 37.32
N VAL A 153 -4.57 -43.80 38.40
CA VAL A 153 -3.84 -42.53 38.39
C VAL A 153 -2.37 -42.83 38.33
N LEU A 154 -1.71 -42.32 37.30
CA LEU A 154 -0.33 -42.63 36.95
C LEU A 154 0.50 -41.35 36.87
N ALA A 155 1.75 -41.40 37.33
CA ALA A 155 2.75 -40.37 37.11
C ALA A 155 3.84 -40.90 36.17
N PRO A 156 4.19 -40.21 35.05
CA PRO A 156 5.31 -40.65 34.23
C PRO A 156 6.60 -40.54 35.04
N LEU A 157 7.43 -41.58 34.98
CA LEU A 157 8.66 -41.64 35.75
C LEU A 157 9.82 -41.12 34.90
N PHE A 158 10.37 -39.99 35.30
CA PHE A 158 11.54 -39.38 34.68
C PHE A 158 12.71 -39.40 35.71
N PRO A 159 13.81 -40.11 35.43
CA PRO A 159 15.00 -39.99 36.28
C PRO A 159 15.46 -38.56 36.35
N ARG A 160 15.63 -37.98 37.56
CA ARG A 160 16.17 -36.62 37.72
C ARG A 160 17.64 -36.60 37.27
N GLU A 161 18.14 -35.41 36.83
CA GLU A 161 19.53 -35.26 36.35
C GLU A 161 20.55 -35.90 37.29
N GLY A 162 21.36 -36.78 36.72
CA GLY A 162 22.42 -37.51 37.45
C GLY A 162 21.97 -38.78 38.15
N ARG A 163 20.73 -39.26 37.99
CA ARG A 163 20.21 -40.52 38.57
C ARG A 163 19.87 -41.54 37.48
N SER A 164 20.09 -42.80 37.82
CA SER A 164 19.57 -43.92 37.02
C SER A 164 18.09 -44.17 37.33
N LEU A 165 17.41 -44.91 36.45
CA LEU A 165 16.02 -45.30 36.66
C LEU A 165 15.89 -46.18 37.91
N MET A 166 16.88 -47.05 38.18
CA MET A 166 16.92 -47.91 39.39
C MET A 166 17.03 -47.08 40.66
N GLU A 167 17.91 -46.08 40.68
CA GLU A 167 18.05 -45.16 41.83
C GLU A 167 16.79 -44.36 42.11
N GLN A 168 16.10 -43.93 41.08
CA GLN A 168 14.85 -43.21 41.21
C GLN A 168 13.74 -44.11 41.79
N LEU A 169 13.61 -45.32 41.27
CA LEU A 169 12.65 -46.32 41.78
C LEU A 169 12.90 -46.73 43.24
N ASP A 170 14.16 -46.83 43.67
CA ASP A 170 14.52 -47.10 45.08
C ASP A 170 14.11 -45.95 46.00
N ILE A 171 14.20 -44.70 45.53
CA ILE A 171 13.75 -43.54 46.28
C ILE A 171 12.22 -43.54 46.37
N ASP A 172 11.52 -43.76 45.23
CA ASP A 172 10.07 -43.79 45.19
C ASP A 172 9.50 -44.88 46.10
N MET A 173 10.15 -46.04 46.14
CA MET A 173 9.79 -47.10 47.07
C MET A 173 10.00 -46.67 48.53
N LYS A 174 11.05 -45.97 48.88
CA LYS A 174 11.29 -45.39 50.24
C LYS A 174 10.29 -44.30 50.60
N GLN A 175 9.71 -43.62 49.63
CA GLN A 175 8.63 -42.63 49.81
C GLN A 175 7.24 -43.27 50.03
N GLY A 176 7.16 -44.60 49.85
CA GLY A 176 5.94 -45.35 50.12
C GLY A 176 5.18 -45.83 48.88
N PHE A 177 5.67 -45.53 47.68
CA PHE A 177 5.08 -46.10 46.48
C PHE A 177 5.42 -47.59 46.31
N ALA A 178 4.45 -48.38 45.93
CA ALA A 178 4.65 -49.84 45.90
C ALA A 178 4.65 -50.45 44.51
N ARG A 179 4.13 -49.73 43.49
CA ARG A 179 3.85 -50.30 42.18
C ARG A 179 4.18 -49.34 41.05
N VAL A 180 4.58 -49.92 39.92
CA VAL A 180 4.77 -49.26 38.65
C VAL A 180 3.94 -49.92 37.56
N GLU A 181 3.60 -49.17 36.53
CA GLU A 181 3.09 -49.70 35.27
C GLU A 181 4.23 -49.67 34.25
N VAL A 182 4.60 -50.81 33.71
CA VAL A 182 5.61 -50.96 32.68
C VAL A 182 4.96 -51.62 31.44
N ASN A 183 5.02 -50.99 30.30
CA ASN A 183 4.43 -51.51 29.06
C ASN A 183 2.95 -52.02 29.21
N ARG A 184 2.13 -51.30 29.99
CA ARG A 184 0.73 -51.59 30.34
C ARG A 184 0.50 -52.71 31.37
N GLU A 185 1.55 -53.26 31.93
CA GLU A 185 1.45 -54.23 33.00
C GLU A 185 1.82 -53.59 34.35
N ILE A 186 0.97 -53.82 35.35
CA ILE A 186 1.20 -53.32 36.71
C ILE A 186 1.95 -54.36 37.53
N MET A 187 3.15 -54.01 38.03
CA MET A 187 4.00 -54.85 38.84
C MET A 187 4.47 -54.11 40.09
N ARG A 188 5.06 -54.84 41.04
CA ARG A 188 5.70 -54.22 42.22
C ARG A 188 7.00 -53.56 41.80
N ILE A 189 7.36 -52.45 42.44
CA ILE A 189 8.67 -51.82 42.23
C ILE A 189 9.82 -52.77 42.50
N GLU A 190 9.71 -53.59 43.56
CA GLU A 190 10.71 -54.58 43.90
C GLU A 190 10.96 -55.61 42.77
N ASP A 191 9.88 -56.09 42.16
CA ASP A 191 9.97 -57.09 41.09
C ASP A 191 10.59 -56.42 39.80
N TYR A 192 10.22 -55.18 39.52
CA TYR A 192 10.80 -54.48 38.41
C TYR A 192 12.26 -54.09 38.60
N LEU A 193 12.69 -53.77 39.84
CA LEU A 193 14.10 -53.55 40.16
C LEU A 193 14.91 -54.79 39.95
N MET A 194 14.40 -55.97 40.34
CA MET A 194 15.07 -57.24 40.06
C MET A 194 15.22 -57.59 38.61
N GLN A 195 14.18 -57.21 37.81
CA GLN A 195 14.22 -57.36 36.35
C GLN A 195 15.28 -56.45 35.76
N LEU A 196 15.34 -55.16 36.17
CA LEU A 196 16.33 -54.20 35.70
C LEU A 196 17.76 -54.58 36.05
N GLN A 197 17.97 -55.20 37.20
CA GLN A 197 19.27 -55.76 37.61
C GLN A 197 19.71 -56.95 36.75
N ALA A 198 18.77 -57.76 36.26
CA ALA A 198 19.05 -58.91 35.44
C ALA A 198 19.22 -58.56 33.95
N GLU A 199 18.43 -57.67 33.42
CA GLU A 199 18.32 -57.35 31.97
C GLU A 199 18.97 -56.02 31.59
N GLY A 200 19.31 -55.14 32.54
CA GLY A 200 19.78 -53.77 32.35
C GLY A 200 18.66 -52.77 32.06
N GLU A 201 18.98 -51.50 32.17
CA GLU A 201 18.00 -50.46 31.92
C GLU A 201 17.64 -50.35 30.42
N PRO A 202 16.35 -50.38 30.05
CA PRO A 202 15.92 -50.28 28.67
C PRO A 202 16.13 -48.85 28.14
N LYS A 203 16.61 -48.69 26.93
CA LYS A 203 16.84 -47.37 26.28
C LYS A 203 15.57 -46.54 26.08
N LYS A 204 14.41 -47.15 26.03
CA LYS A 204 13.07 -46.54 25.98
C LYS A 204 12.07 -47.52 26.63
N ALA A 205 11.65 -47.25 27.84
CA ALA A 205 10.50 -47.92 28.47
C ALA A 205 9.50 -46.82 28.91
N ASN A 206 8.23 -47.03 28.62
CA ASN A 206 7.15 -46.23 29.20
C ASN A 206 6.89 -46.76 30.62
N VAL A 207 7.54 -46.17 31.61
CA VAL A 207 7.41 -46.52 33.02
C VAL A 207 6.60 -45.43 33.72
N TYR A 208 5.54 -45.84 34.38
CA TYR A 208 4.69 -44.95 35.14
C TYR A 208 4.62 -45.36 36.59
N LEU A 209 4.77 -44.45 37.52
CA LEU A 209 4.50 -44.66 38.94
C LEU A 209 2.99 -44.75 39.15
N LEU A 210 2.53 -45.81 39.77
CA LEU A 210 1.12 -45.99 40.10
C LEU A 210 0.83 -45.28 41.43
N ILE A 211 0.08 -44.17 41.30
CA ILE A 211 -0.31 -43.33 42.45
C ILE A 211 -1.54 -43.91 43.16
N ASP A 212 -2.59 -44.15 42.39
CA ASP A 212 -3.84 -44.67 42.95
C ASP A 212 -4.62 -45.55 41.97
N ARG A 213 -5.53 -46.39 42.50
CA ARG A 213 -6.51 -47.21 41.78
C ARG A 213 -7.89 -46.86 42.24
N MET A 214 -8.70 -46.40 41.36
CA MET A 214 -10.02 -45.85 41.69
C MET A 214 -11.11 -46.41 40.77
N THR A 215 -12.35 -46.16 41.17
CA THR A 215 -13.54 -46.26 40.34
C THR A 215 -14.09 -44.85 40.09
N ALA A 216 -14.69 -44.64 38.95
CA ALA A 216 -15.34 -43.39 38.62
C ALA A 216 -16.66 -43.28 39.40
N ASP A 217 -16.55 -42.76 40.63
CA ASP A 217 -17.70 -42.47 41.47
C ASP A 217 -17.89 -40.96 41.57
N HIS A 218 -19.13 -40.54 41.48
CA HIS A 218 -19.44 -39.08 41.37
C HIS A 218 -19.78 -38.49 42.75
N ASP A 219 -19.35 -39.13 43.84
CA ASP A 219 -19.54 -38.63 45.19
C ASP A 219 -18.40 -37.69 45.62
N GLN A 220 -18.64 -36.85 46.60
CA GLN A 220 -17.68 -35.83 47.04
C GLN A 220 -16.40 -36.45 47.63
N ALA A 221 -16.46 -37.65 48.22
CA ALA A 221 -15.32 -38.30 48.78
C ALA A 221 -14.37 -38.83 47.71
N SER A 222 -14.91 -39.42 46.64
CA SER A 222 -14.14 -39.85 45.48
C SER A 222 -13.53 -38.69 44.70
N ILE A 223 -14.25 -37.59 44.57
CA ILE A 223 -13.74 -36.34 43.95
C ILE A 223 -12.56 -35.81 44.77
N SER A 224 -12.68 -35.69 46.11
CA SER A 224 -11.60 -35.20 46.97
C SER A 224 -10.39 -36.12 46.87
N ARG A 225 -10.57 -37.44 46.92
CA ARG A 225 -9.48 -38.43 46.80
C ARG A 225 -8.77 -38.35 45.47
N LEU A 226 -9.54 -38.16 44.36
CA LEU A 226 -8.92 -38.01 43.03
C LEU A 226 -8.11 -36.74 42.96
N THR A 227 -8.60 -35.64 43.53
CA THR A 227 -7.87 -34.37 43.57
C THR A 227 -6.52 -34.55 44.26
N ASP A 228 -6.49 -35.15 45.44
CA ASP A 228 -5.26 -35.41 46.20
C ASP A 228 -4.30 -36.35 45.43
N SER A 229 -4.85 -37.38 44.78
CA SER A 229 -4.07 -38.34 43.97
C SER A 229 -3.54 -37.68 42.71
N ALA A 230 -4.31 -36.80 42.09
CA ALA A 230 -3.89 -36.04 40.90
C ALA A 230 -2.78 -35.05 41.23
N GLU A 231 -2.88 -34.31 42.33
CA GLU A 231 -1.83 -33.41 42.81
C GLU A 231 -0.53 -34.18 43.13
N THR A 232 -0.65 -35.36 43.75
CA THR A 232 0.50 -36.25 44.00
C THR A 232 1.11 -36.72 42.70
N ALA A 233 0.28 -37.14 41.72
CA ALA A 233 0.77 -37.59 40.41
C ALA A 233 1.47 -36.47 39.65
N MET A 234 0.94 -35.25 39.67
CA MET A 234 1.54 -34.08 39.06
C MET A 234 2.87 -33.70 39.72
N TYR A 235 2.96 -33.81 41.02
CA TYR A 235 4.21 -33.56 41.76
C TYR A 235 5.32 -34.57 41.42
N GLU A 236 5.01 -35.87 41.43
CA GLU A 236 5.99 -36.94 41.13
C GLU A 236 6.30 -37.03 39.63
N GLY A 237 5.31 -36.76 38.76
CA GLY A 237 5.45 -36.77 37.29
C GLY A 237 6.00 -35.50 36.69
N ASP A 238 6.66 -34.61 37.46
CA ASP A 238 7.21 -33.34 36.98
C ASP A 238 6.16 -32.47 36.25
N GLY A 239 4.97 -32.40 36.81
CA GLY A 239 3.83 -31.68 36.27
C GLY A 239 2.86 -32.52 35.45
N ALA A 240 3.16 -33.77 35.16
CA ALA A 240 2.32 -34.65 34.35
C ALA A 240 1.55 -35.64 35.18
N CYS A 241 0.29 -35.89 34.84
CA CYS A 241 -0.57 -36.92 35.41
C CYS A 241 -1.29 -37.66 34.28
N MET A 242 -1.50 -38.96 34.44
CA MET A 242 -2.21 -39.77 33.46
C MET A 242 -3.32 -40.55 34.12
N LEU A 243 -4.48 -40.65 33.48
CA LEU A 243 -5.57 -41.52 33.84
C LEU A 243 -5.70 -42.65 32.81
N ARG A 244 -5.66 -43.88 33.25
CA ARG A 244 -5.94 -45.04 32.41
C ARG A 244 -7.24 -45.67 32.81
N PHE A 245 -8.25 -45.59 31.98
CA PHE A 245 -9.56 -46.19 32.17
C PHE A 245 -9.58 -47.60 31.55
N TYR A 246 -10.26 -48.49 32.22
CA TYR A 246 -10.43 -49.89 31.80
C TYR A 246 -11.90 -50.15 31.45
N SER A 247 -12.17 -50.41 30.20
CA SER A 247 -13.50 -50.72 29.72
C SER A 247 -13.88 -52.19 29.97
N ALA A 248 -15.14 -52.52 30.03
CA ALA A 248 -15.64 -53.89 30.29
C ALA A 248 -15.25 -54.89 29.17
N ASP A 249 -14.94 -54.41 27.98
CA ASP A 249 -14.45 -55.19 26.84
C ASP A 249 -12.96 -55.48 26.85
N GLY A 250 -12.24 -55.02 27.90
CA GLY A 250 -10.78 -55.17 28.03
C GLY A 250 -9.96 -54.10 27.29
N SER A 251 -10.61 -53.16 26.61
CA SER A 251 -9.92 -52.01 26.03
C SER A 251 -9.51 -51.01 27.11
N THR A 252 -8.43 -50.24 26.83
CA THR A 252 -7.95 -49.19 27.75
C THR A 252 -7.80 -47.87 27.03
N GLN A 253 -8.23 -46.80 27.69
CA GLN A 253 -8.06 -45.43 27.22
C GLN A 253 -7.13 -44.70 28.17
N LEU A 254 -6.12 -43.99 27.60
CA LEU A 254 -5.14 -43.23 28.37
C LEU A 254 -5.35 -41.73 28.08
N PHE A 255 -5.58 -40.95 29.14
CA PHE A 255 -5.67 -39.52 29.11
C PHE A 255 -4.43 -38.93 29.80
N SER A 256 -3.84 -37.92 29.18
CA SER A 256 -2.64 -37.23 29.68
C SER A 256 -2.99 -35.80 30.08
N PHE A 257 -2.56 -35.38 31.24
CA PHE A 257 -2.73 -34.06 31.80
C PHE A 257 -1.35 -33.51 32.17
N SER A 258 -1.12 -32.23 31.97
CA SER A 258 0.11 -31.55 32.34
C SER A 258 -0.16 -30.15 32.90
N THR A 259 0.55 -29.78 33.95
CA THR A 259 0.59 -28.42 34.47
C THR A 259 1.47 -27.51 33.63
N LYS A 260 2.29 -28.13 32.75
CA LYS A 260 3.12 -27.42 31.80
C LYS A 260 2.31 -27.12 30.53
N PHE A 261 2.66 -26.04 29.88
CA PHE A 261 2.04 -25.66 28.59
C PHE A 261 2.71 -26.46 27.46
N GLU A 262 2.35 -27.76 27.37
CA GLU A 262 2.99 -28.70 26.43
C GLU A 262 1.99 -29.70 25.85
N ALA A 263 2.27 -30.16 24.63
CA ALA A 263 1.57 -31.25 23.95
C ALA A 263 2.51 -31.92 22.95
N ASP A 264 2.32 -33.23 22.71
CA ASP A 264 3.09 -34.02 21.73
C ASP A 264 4.63 -33.93 21.93
N GLY A 265 5.08 -33.71 23.17
CA GLY A 265 6.50 -33.56 23.51
C GLY A 265 7.11 -32.20 23.12
N ILE A 266 6.26 -31.21 22.75
CA ILE A 266 6.64 -29.84 22.46
C ILE A 266 6.16 -28.95 23.59
N THR A 267 7.08 -28.15 24.15
CA THR A 267 6.75 -27.09 25.11
C THR A 267 6.42 -25.82 24.34
N PHE A 268 5.28 -25.21 24.64
CA PHE A 268 4.78 -24.00 23.99
C PHE A 268 4.97 -22.79 24.89
N GLU A 269 5.07 -21.62 24.29
CA GLU A 269 5.01 -20.33 24.99
C GLU A 269 3.54 -19.92 25.18
N GLU A 270 3.20 -19.36 26.35
CA GLU A 270 1.87 -18.78 26.54
C GLU A 270 1.67 -17.56 25.64
N PRO A 271 0.48 -17.39 25.05
CA PRO A 271 0.22 -16.25 24.19
C PRO A 271 0.39 -14.92 24.94
N THR A 272 1.28 -14.07 24.45
CA THR A 272 1.49 -12.71 24.93
C THR A 272 1.34 -11.73 23.76
N ASP A 273 1.05 -10.45 24.03
CA ASP A 273 0.93 -9.47 22.95
C ASP A 273 2.24 -9.29 22.18
N GLN A 274 3.40 -9.49 22.82
CA GLN A 274 4.72 -9.40 22.21
C GLN A 274 4.99 -10.54 21.22
N MET A 275 4.42 -11.73 21.45
CA MET A 275 4.51 -12.88 20.55
C MET A 275 3.94 -12.58 19.16
N PHE A 276 2.95 -11.70 19.07
CA PHE A 276 2.29 -11.29 17.83
C PHE A 276 2.84 -9.99 17.25
N SER A 277 3.94 -9.45 17.80
CA SER A 277 4.57 -8.23 17.30
C SER A 277 5.75 -8.53 16.40
N PHE A 278 5.62 -8.27 15.11
CA PHE A 278 6.75 -8.37 14.18
C PHE A 278 7.79 -7.24 14.34
N ASN A 279 7.51 -6.24 15.19
CA ASN A 279 8.45 -5.18 15.57
C ASN A 279 9.23 -5.52 16.85
N SER A 280 8.83 -6.58 17.56
CA SER A 280 9.51 -7.07 18.76
C SER A 280 10.41 -8.27 18.44
N PRO A 281 11.62 -8.38 18.97
CA PRO A 281 12.46 -9.57 18.82
C PRO A 281 11.82 -10.87 19.33
N ILE A 282 10.87 -10.76 20.26
CA ILE A 282 10.12 -11.89 20.82
C ILE A 282 9.21 -12.52 19.76
N GLY A 283 8.49 -11.70 18.97
CA GLY A 283 7.52 -12.17 17.97
C GLY A 283 8.05 -12.20 16.55
N ALA A 284 9.07 -11.41 16.22
CA ALA A 284 9.61 -11.33 14.88
C ALA A 284 10.27 -12.64 14.40
N CYS A 285 10.06 -12.98 13.14
CA CYS A 285 10.77 -14.08 12.51
C CYS A 285 12.29 -13.85 12.56
N PRO A 286 13.09 -14.79 13.09
CA PRO A 286 14.54 -14.60 13.28
C PRO A 286 15.31 -14.46 11.95
N THR A 287 14.79 -15.01 10.85
CA THR A 287 15.44 -14.99 9.54
C THR A 287 15.27 -13.64 8.83
N CYS A 288 14.09 -13.05 8.88
CA CYS A 288 13.80 -11.77 8.19
C CYS A 288 13.59 -10.59 9.16
N GLU A 289 13.76 -10.80 10.45
CA GLU A 289 13.63 -9.75 11.49
C GLU A 289 12.32 -8.95 11.39
N GLY A 290 11.23 -9.58 11.01
CA GLY A 290 9.93 -8.96 10.87
C GLY A 290 9.68 -8.23 9.53
N PHE A 291 10.59 -8.32 8.56
CA PHE A 291 10.39 -7.73 7.22
C PHE A 291 9.53 -8.59 6.29
N GLY A 292 9.45 -9.91 6.54
CA GLY A 292 8.72 -10.86 5.69
C GLY A 292 9.43 -11.19 4.37
N LYS A 293 10.50 -10.48 4.05
CA LYS A 293 11.32 -10.64 2.83
C LYS A 293 12.80 -10.67 3.17
N ILE A 294 13.57 -11.38 2.35
CA ILE A 294 15.04 -11.45 2.42
C ILE A 294 15.62 -11.17 1.04
N ILE A 295 16.92 -10.94 0.98
CA ILE A 295 17.63 -10.92 -0.31
C ILE A 295 17.96 -12.37 -0.67
N GLY A 296 17.32 -12.87 -1.69
CA GLY A 296 17.48 -14.24 -2.19
C GLY A 296 17.42 -14.30 -3.71
N ILE A 297 17.39 -15.52 -4.26
CA ILE A 297 17.17 -15.71 -5.70
C ILE A 297 15.70 -15.44 -6.01
N ASP A 298 15.46 -14.47 -6.88
CA ASP A 298 14.10 -14.06 -7.23
C ASP A 298 13.56 -14.94 -8.35
N GLU A 299 12.50 -15.69 -8.03
CA GLU A 299 11.79 -16.54 -8.99
C GLU A 299 11.41 -15.76 -10.26
N GLN A 300 11.00 -14.52 -10.10
CA GLN A 300 10.57 -13.69 -11.23
C GLN A 300 11.72 -13.28 -12.14
N LEU A 301 12.92 -13.16 -11.59
CA LEU A 301 14.12 -12.91 -12.40
C LEU A 301 14.62 -14.17 -13.08
N VAL A 302 14.41 -15.34 -12.49
CA VAL A 302 14.78 -16.64 -13.06
C VAL A 302 13.78 -17.09 -14.12
N ILE A 303 12.49 -16.90 -13.88
CA ILE A 303 11.38 -17.28 -14.77
C ILE A 303 10.52 -16.03 -15.05
N PRO A 304 10.99 -15.13 -15.91
CA PRO A 304 10.30 -13.86 -16.17
C PRO A 304 9.03 -14.03 -17.03
N ASN A 305 8.94 -15.05 -17.83
CA ASN A 305 7.75 -15.38 -18.60
C ASN A 305 7.22 -16.76 -18.20
N ARG A 306 6.18 -16.76 -17.39
CA ARG A 306 5.55 -17.98 -16.88
C ARG A 306 4.65 -18.69 -17.89
N ALA A 307 4.36 -18.04 -19.03
CA ALA A 307 3.62 -18.67 -20.12
C ALA A 307 4.49 -19.63 -20.94
N LEU A 308 5.80 -19.55 -20.81
CA LEU A 308 6.72 -20.50 -21.43
C LEU A 308 6.84 -21.77 -20.60
N SER A 309 7.03 -22.88 -21.29
CA SER A 309 7.45 -24.15 -20.71
C SER A 309 8.96 -24.16 -20.46
N VAL A 310 9.43 -25.14 -19.67
CA VAL A 310 10.89 -25.32 -19.46
C VAL A 310 11.60 -25.61 -20.76
N TYR A 311 10.97 -26.39 -21.65
CA TYR A 311 11.50 -26.69 -22.98
C TYR A 311 11.65 -25.44 -23.84
N GLU A 312 10.71 -24.50 -23.78
CA GLU A 312 10.75 -23.23 -24.51
C GLU A 312 11.71 -22.21 -23.88
N GLY A 313 12.38 -22.58 -22.81
CA GLY A 313 13.35 -21.73 -22.11
C GLY A 313 12.75 -20.77 -21.11
N ALA A 314 11.73 -21.17 -20.35
CA ALA A 314 11.19 -20.39 -19.23
C ALA A 314 12.27 -20.00 -18.22
N VAL A 315 13.23 -20.91 -17.94
CA VAL A 315 14.34 -20.71 -17.03
C VAL A 315 15.48 -19.95 -17.72
N VAL A 316 15.50 -18.63 -17.58
CA VAL A 316 16.43 -17.78 -18.33
C VAL A 316 17.88 -17.86 -17.87
N CYS A 317 18.14 -18.29 -16.62
CA CYS A 317 19.50 -18.47 -16.13
C CYS A 317 20.24 -19.64 -16.79
N TRP A 318 19.53 -20.54 -17.44
CA TRP A 318 20.06 -21.65 -18.20
C TRP A 318 20.29 -21.33 -19.69
N ARG A 319 20.08 -20.08 -20.11
CA ARG A 319 20.32 -19.63 -21.49
C ARG A 319 21.81 -19.35 -21.75
N GLY A 320 22.25 -19.52 -23.01
CA GLY A 320 23.63 -19.30 -23.45
C GLY A 320 24.45 -20.60 -23.57
N GLU A 321 25.53 -20.56 -24.32
CA GLU A 321 26.29 -21.77 -24.74
C GLU A 321 26.72 -22.68 -23.58
N LYS A 322 27.25 -22.08 -22.50
CA LYS A 322 27.73 -22.86 -21.33
C LYS A 322 26.63 -23.26 -20.36
N MET A 323 25.60 -22.42 -20.25
CA MET A 323 24.55 -22.66 -19.24
C MET A 323 23.42 -23.52 -19.79
N SER A 324 23.30 -23.65 -21.10
CA SER A 324 22.34 -24.57 -21.75
C SER A 324 22.58 -26.06 -21.43
N GLU A 325 23.74 -26.41 -20.93
CA GLU A 325 24.02 -27.77 -20.44
C GLU A 325 23.11 -28.15 -19.27
N TRP A 326 22.81 -27.20 -18.37
CA TRP A 326 21.88 -27.41 -17.26
C TRP A 326 20.45 -27.70 -17.76
N LEU A 327 20.01 -26.98 -18.79
CA LEU A 327 18.72 -27.25 -19.41
C LEU A 327 18.69 -28.64 -20.05
N LYS A 328 19.73 -29.02 -20.78
CA LYS A 328 19.81 -30.34 -21.43
C LYS A 328 19.80 -31.48 -20.41
N GLU A 329 20.57 -31.34 -19.33
CA GLU A 329 20.61 -32.30 -18.24
C GLU A 329 19.26 -32.43 -17.59
N PHE A 330 18.60 -31.29 -17.24
CA PHE A 330 17.25 -31.29 -16.66
C PHE A 330 16.23 -31.98 -17.59
N LEU A 331 16.22 -31.64 -18.87
CA LEU A 331 15.30 -32.22 -19.85
C LEU A 331 15.52 -33.73 -20.05
N HIS A 332 16.77 -34.24 -19.89
CA HIS A 332 17.08 -35.66 -19.93
C HIS A 332 16.53 -36.42 -18.69
N GLU A 333 16.57 -35.80 -17.52
CA GLU A 333 16.11 -36.41 -16.27
C GLU A 333 14.60 -36.26 -16.01
N ALA A 334 13.98 -35.21 -16.53
CA ALA A 334 12.59 -34.85 -16.31
C ALA A 334 11.57 -35.98 -16.58
N PRO A 335 11.70 -36.83 -17.63
CA PRO A 335 10.77 -37.94 -17.88
C PRO A 335 10.78 -39.01 -16.78
N ALA A 336 11.93 -39.26 -16.16
CA ALA A 336 12.06 -40.24 -15.07
C ALA A 336 11.25 -39.85 -13.82
N HIS A 337 10.92 -38.57 -13.70
CA HIS A 337 10.15 -37.99 -12.59
C HIS A 337 8.76 -37.51 -12.99
N ASN A 338 8.28 -37.92 -14.17
CA ASN A 338 6.98 -37.52 -14.72
C ASN A 338 6.80 -35.99 -14.82
N PHE A 339 7.91 -35.26 -15.03
CA PHE A 339 7.83 -33.79 -15.14
C PHE A 339 7.40 -33.38 -16.56
N PRO A 340 6.31 -32.54 -16.70
CA PRO A 340 5.79 -32.17 -18.01
C PRO A 340 6.59 -30.99 -18.60
N ILE A 341 7.61 -31.28 -19.41
CA ILE A 341 8.56 -30.31 -19.93
C ILE A 341 7.93 -29.28 -20.91
N PHE A 342 6.80 -29.60 -21.54
CA PHE A 342 6.08 -28.72 -22.47
C PHE A 342 4.93 -27.91 -21.87
N THR A 343 4.63 -28.14 -20.58
CA THR A 343 3.57 -27.41 -19.88
C THR A 343 4.06 -26.04 -19.48
N PRO A 344 3.29 -24.96 -19.72
CA PRO A 344 3.62 -23.62 -19.24
C PRO A 344 3.86 -23.60 -17.73
N TYR A 345 4.84 -22.81 -17.28
CA TYR A 345 5.24 -22.79 -15.87
C TYR A 345 4.08 -22.47 -14.91
N TYR A 346 3.15 -21.59 -15.30
CA TYR A 346 2.00 -21.24 -14.46
C TYR A 346 1.01 -22.41 -14.28
N GLU A 347 0.97 -23.40 -15.17
CA GLU A 347 0.10 -24.58 -15.09
C GLU A 347 0.73 -25.73 -14.30
N LEU A 348 2.02 -25.64 -13.97
CA LEU A 348 2.71 -26.66 -13.17
C LEU A 348 2.13 -26.71 -11.76
N THR A 349 1.97 -27.95 -11.25
CA THR A 349 1.59 -28.17 -9.84
C THR A 349 2.71 -27.71 -8.90
N GLN A 350 2.40 -27.51 -7.61
CA GLN A 350 3.41 -27.12 -6.64
C GLN A 350 4.53 -28.16 -6.51
N GLU A 351 4.21 -29.44 -6.53
CA GLU A 351 5.20 -30.54 -6.51
C GLU A 351 6.14 -30.49 -7.73
N GLN A 352 5.61 -30.17 -8.91
CA GLN A 352 6.41 -30.01 -10.13
C GLN A 352 7.30 -28.76 -10.05
N LYS A 353 6.79 -27.66 -9.53
CA LYS A 353 7.60 -26.46 -9.28
C LYS A 353 8.71 -26.75 -8.27
N ASP A 354 8.38 -27.44 -7.17
CA ASP A 354 9.35 -27.82 -6.15
C ASP A 354 10.45 -28.73 -6.73
N TYR A 355 10.08 -29.63 -7.63
CA TYR A 355 11.07 -30.47 -8.35
C TYR A 355 11.99 -29.64 -9.24
N LEU A 356 11.47 -28.69 -10.02
CA LEU A 356 12.27 -27.79 -10.86
C LEU A 356 13.22 -26.90 -10.02
N TRP A 357 12.76 -26.44 -8.87
CA TRP A 357 13.54 -25.56 -8.00
C TRP A 357 14.53 -26.32 -7.13
N HIS A 358 14.08 -27.33 -6.43
CA HIS A 358 14.82 -27.97 -5.35
C HIS A 358 15.35 -29.36 -5.68
N GLY A 359 14.86 -30.05 -6.69
CA GLY A 359 15.25 -31.33 -7.26
C GLY A 359 16.11 -32.27 -6.43
N PRO A 360 16.54 -33.40 -6.92
CA PRO A 360 17.58 -34.20 -6.26
C PRO A 360 18.90 -33.41 -6.20
N ARG A 361 19.51 -33.29 -5.02
CA ARG A 361 20.67 -32.41 -4.73
C ARG A 361 21.91 -32.62 -5.65
N GLU A 362 22.01 -33.75 -6.34
CA GLU A 362 23.13 -34.10 -7.21
C GLU A 362 22.81 -33.93 -8.71
N LYS A 363 21.61 -33.42 -9.04
CA LYS A 363 21.12 -33.30 -10.42
C LYS A 363 20.79 -31.85 -10.78
N ALA A 364 20.63 -31.58 -12.08
CA ALA A 364 20.33 -30.26 -12.59
C ALA A 364 18.96 -29.77 -12.09
N CYS A 365 18.97 -28.79 -11.18
CA CYS A 365 17.82 -28.01 -10.75
C CYS A 365 18.24 -26.55 -10.56
N ILE A 366 17.28 -25.65 -10.31
CA ILE A 366 17.59 -24.23 -10.17
C ILE A 366 18.49 -23.98 -8.96
N ASP A 367 18.23 -24.58 -7.82
CA ASP A 367 19.05 -24.43 -6.60
C ASP A 367 20.48 -24.93 -6.80
N SER A 368 20.66 -26.08 -7.44
CA SER A 368 21.99 -26.63 -7.75
C SER A 368 22.79 -25.69 -8.64
N PHE A 369 22.13 -25.05 -9.62
CA PHE A 369 22.74 -24.06 -10.47
C PHE A 369 23.22 -22.84 -9.68
N PHE A 370 22.37 -22.27 -8.81
CA PHE A 370 22.76 -21.11 -8.01
C PHE A 370 23.82 -21.46 -6.97
N LYS A 371 23.76 -22.65 -6.40
CA LYS A 371 24.81 -23.17 -5.52
C LYS A 371 26.17 -23.24 -6.22
N MET A 372 26.20 -23.76 -7.45
CA MET A 372 27.41 -23.74 -8.27
C MET A 372 27.95 -22.33 -8.50
N LEU A 373 27.08 -21.34 -8.73
CA LEU A 373 27.48 -19.93 -8.85
C LEU A 373 28.03 -19.41 -7.54
N GLU A 374 27.45 -19.76 -6.40
CA GLU A 374 27.89 -19.35 -5.07
C GLU A 374 29.25 -19.93 -4.70
N GLU A 375 29.50 -21.19 -4.99
CA GLU A 375 30.79 -21.87 -4.78
C GLU A 375 31.91 -21.28 -5.65
N ASN A 376 31.56 -20.70 -6.79
CA ASN A 376 32.52 -20.11 -7.75
C ASN A 376 32.51 -18.57 -7.76
N GLN A 377 32.08 -17.89 -6.70
CA GLN A 377 32.02 -16.41 -6.62
C GLN A 377 33.38 -15.71 -6.79
N TYR A 378 34.49 -16.40 -6.65
CA TYR A 378 35.81 -15.85 -6.94
C TYR A 378 35.97 -15.43 -8.42
N LYS A 379 35.18 -16.00 -9.34
CA LYS A 379 35.11 -15.59 -10.75
C LYS A 379 34.11 -14.42 -10.92
N ILE A 380 34.59 -13.29 -11.43
CA ILE A 380 33.78 -12.05 -11.61
C ILE A 380 32.48 -12.32 -12.36
N GLN A 381 32.52 -13.13 -13.42
CA GLN A 381 31.36 -13.47 -14.26
C GLN A 381 30.22 -14.14 -13.46
N TYR A 382 30.55 -15.05 -12.54
CA TYR A 382 29.55 -15.76 -11.72
C TYR A 382 28.98 -14.87 -10.64
N ARG A 383 29.79 -13.98 -10.06
CA ARG A 383 29.33 -12.96 -9.12
C ARG A 383 28.35 -11.98 -9.76
N VAL A 384 28.64 -11.51 -10.98
CA VAL A 384 27.74 -10.64 -11.76
C VAL A 384 26.47 -11.37 -12.11
N MET A 385 26.58 -12.65 -12.52
CA MET A 385 25.43 -13.48 -12.85
C MET A 385 24.53 -13.70 -11.63
N LEU A 386 25.09 -14.04 -10.47
CA LEU A 386 24.36 -14.21 -9.23
C LEU A 386 23.65 -12.92 -8.81
N ALA A 387 24.33 -11.76 -8.92
CA ALA A 387 23.74 -10.46 -8.61
C ALA A 387 22.53 -10.10 -9.50
N ARG A 388 22.52 -10.56 -10.75
CA ARG A 388 21.42 -10.36 -11.71
C ARG A 388 20.12 -11.02 -11.26
N TYR A 389 20.20 -12.16 -10.58
CA TYR A 389 19.04 -12.96 -10.16
C TYR A 389 18.69 -12.77 -8.69
N ARG A 390 19.45 -11.95 -7.94
CA ARG A 390 19.12 -11.61 -6.56
C ARG A 390 18.11 -10.48 -6.50
N GLY A 391 17.07 -10.70 -5.69
CA GLY A 391 16.00 -9.76 -5.44
C GLY A 391 15.46 -9.87 -4.03
N LYS A 392 14.39 -9.12 -3.75
CA LYS A 392 13.64 -9.24 -2.49
C LYS A 392 12.65 -10.40 -2.62
N THR A 393 13.00 -11.53 -2.04
CA THR A 393 12.17 -12.74 -2.04
C THR A 393 11.40 -12.89 -0.73
N THR A 394 10.32 -13.64 -0.78
CA THR A 394 9.57 -14.00 0.45
C THR A 394 10.47 -14.83 1.36
N CYS A 395 10.45 -14.52 2.65
CA CYS A 395 11.25 -15.25 3.64
C CYS A 395 10.87 -16.74 3.68
N PRO A 396 11.81 -17.67 3.50
CA PRO A 396 11.51 -19.10 3.47
C PRO A 396 11.09 -19.67 4.83
N THR A 397 11.37 -18.98 5.92
CA THR A 397 11.04 -19.43 7.28
C THR A 397 9.62 -19.05 7.68
N CYS A 398 9.24 -17.79 7.45
CA CYS A 398 7.91 -17.29 7.84
C CYS A 398 6.93 -17.17 6.67
N HIS A 399 7.35 -17.45 5.44
CA HIS A 399 6.51 -17.34 4.24
C HIS A 399 5.76 -16.01 4.11
N GLY A 400 6.41 -14.91 4.56
CA GLY A 400 5.84 -13.57 4.49
C GLY A 400 5.02 -13.14 5.71
N THR A 401 4.72 -14.02 6.66
CA THR A 401 3.93 -13.70 7.87
C THR A 401 4.65 -12.75 8.83
N ARG A 402 5.97 -12.61 8.72
CA ARG A 402 6.85 -11.77 9.55
C ARG A 402 7.02 -12.24 10.99
N LEU A 403 6.19 -13.17 11.46
CA LEU A 403 6.17 -13.69 12.82
C LEU A 403 6.94 -15.01 12.92
N LYS A 404 7.30 -15.38 14.14
CA LYS A 404 7.77 -16.72 14.46
C LYS A 404 6.69 -17.77 14.21
N LYS A 405 7.08 -19.01 13.99
CA LYS A 405 6.16 -20.14 13.75
C LYS A 405 5.18 -20.35 14.90
N GLU A 406 5.63 -20.12 16.12
CA GLU A 406 4.88 -20.31 17.35
C GLU A 406 3.63 -19.42 17.40
N ALA A 407 3.71 -18.20 16.87
CA ALA A 407 2.56 -17.31 16.75
C ALA A 407 1.44 -17.88 15.85
N GLY A 408 1.79 -18.73 14.89
CA GLY A 408 0.85 -19.39 14.00
C GLY A 408 0.07 -20.56 14.66
N TYR A 409 0.55 -21.06 15.78
CA TYR A 409 -0.13 -22.13 16.54
C TYR A 409 -1.30 -21.59 17.36
N VAL A 410 -1.31 -20.30 17.63
CA VAL A 410 -2.38 -19.63 18.37
C VAL A 410 -3.51 -19.24 17.43
N LYS A 411 -4.74 -19.63 17.75
CA LYS A 411 -5.91 -19.39 16.90
C LYS A 411 -7.05 -18.74 17.68
N VAL A 412 -7.80 -17.89 16.99
CA VAL A 412 -9.09 -17.33 17.43
C VAL A 412 -10.10 -17.67 16.35
N GLY A 413 -11.21 -18.29 16.72
CA GLY A 413 -12.20 -18.77 15.76
C GLY A 413 -11.62 -19.70 14.68
N GLY A 414 -10.61 -20.51 15.04
CA GLY A 414 -9.95 -21.46 14.16
C GLY A 414 -8.89 -20.90 13.22
N ARG A 415 -8.63 -19.57 13.25
CA ARG A 415 -7.64 -18.90 12.40
C ARG A 415 -6.53 -18.25 13.20
N SER A 416 -5.31 -18.28 12.66
CA SER A 416 -4.14 -17.56 13.20
C SER A 416 -4.23 -16.06 12.85
N ILE A 417 -3.44 -15.24 13.56
CA ILE A 417 -3.37 -13.80 13.27
C ILE A 417 -2.88 -13.52 11.85
N SER A 418 -1.93 -14.31 11.36
CA SER A 418 -1.40 -14.18 10.00
C SER A 418 -2.44 -14.45 8.94
N GLU A 419 -3.26 -15.50 9.12
CA GLU A 419 -4.38 -15.80 8.21
C GLU A 419 -5.43 -14.69 8.22
N LEU A 420 -5.70 -14.07 9.36
CA LEU A 420 -6.67 -12.97 9.45
C LEU A 420 -6.19 -11.69 8.76
N VAL A 421 -4.92 -11.33 8.91
CA VAL A 421 -4.40 -10.09 8.29
C VAL A 421 -4.24 -10.19 6.77
N ASP A 422 -4.20 -11.40 6.23
CA ASP A 422 -4.17 -11.65 4.79
C ASP A 422 -5.56 -11.68 4.14
N LEU A 423 -6.62 -11.75 4.96
CA LEU A 423 -7.98 -11.61 4.43
C LEU A 423 -8.24 -10.19 3.93
N PRO A 424 -9.00 -10.04 2.83
CA PRO A 424 -9.60 -8.76 2.49
C PRO A 424 -10.45 -8.22 3.64
N ILE A 425 -10.43 -6.91 3.86
CA ILE A 425 -11.16 -6.25 4.97
C ILE A 425 -12.65 -6.63 4.98
N HIS A 426 -13.25 -6.82 3.81
CA HIS A 426 -14.63 -7.27 3.70
C HIS A 426 -14.82 -8.67 4.32
N ASP A 427 -13.95 -9.62 3.98
CA ASP A 427 -14.03 -10.99 4.47
C ASP A 427 -13.66 -11.09 5.95
N LEU A 428 -12.72 -10.22 6.38
CA LEU A 428 -12.39 -10.07 7.79
C LEU A 428 -13.59 -9.57 8.61
N GLN A 429 -14.39 -8.64 8.08
CA GLN A 429 -15.63 -8.20 8.70
C GLN A 429 -16.61 -9.36 8.88
N VAL A 430 -16.82 -10.15 7.81
CA VAL A 430 -17.70 -11.34 7.86
C VAL A 430 -17.20 -12.34 8.90
N PHE A 431 -15.90 -12.56 8.99
CA PHE A 431 -15.29 -13.42 10.01
C PHE A 431 -15.66 -12.97 11.43
N PHE A 432 -15.45 -11.68 11.77
CA PHE A 432 -15.75 -11.17 13.11
C PHE A 432 -17.25 -11.12 13.42
N GLN A 433 -18.11 -10.90 12.44
CA GLN A 433 -19.57 -10.97 12.62
C GLN A 433 -20.07 -12.38 12.93
N ASN A 434 -19.40 -13.40 12.39
CA ASN A 434 -19.76 -14.81 12.59
C ASN A 434 -18.93 -15.50 13.69
N LEU A 435 -18.05 -14.77 14.38
CA LEU A 435 -17.19 -15.33 15.41
C LEU A 435 -18.02 -15.78 16.62
N GLN A 436 -17.96 -17.08 16.90
CA GLN A 436 -18.60 -17.68 18.09
C GLN A 436 -17.54 -17.86 19.19
N LEU A 437 -17.83 -17.32 20.34
CA LEU A 437 -17.01 -17.41 21.54
C LEU A 437 -17.86 -17.98 22.68
N ASP A 438 -17.22 -18.63 23.63
CA ASP A 438 -17.84 -18.96 24.90
C ASP A 438 -18.11 -17.69 25.74
N ASP A 439 -18.95 -17.78 26.78
CA ASP A 439 -19.37 -16.61 27.56
C ASP A 439 -18.21 -15.90 28.23
N HIS A 440 -17.18 -16.61 28.64
CA HIS A 440 -15.98 -16.04 29.26
C HIS A 440 -15.17 -15.25 28.23
N ASP A 441 -14.81 -15.89 27.13
CA ASP A 441 -14.02 -15.28 26.05
C ASP A 441 -14.77 -14.08 25.44
N ALA A 442 -16.10 -14.18 25.30
CA ALA A 442 -16.96 -13.11 24.83
C ALA A 442 -16.92 -11.88 25.75
N ALA A 443 -16.97 -12.10 27.08
CA ALA A 443 -16.90 -11.01 28.06
C ALA A 443 -15.52 -10.32 28.05
N VAL A 444 -14.43 -11.08 27.96
CA VAL A 444 -13.06 -10.59 27.88
C VAL A 444 -12.82 -9.81 26.60
N ALA A 445 -13.28 -10.32 25.47
CA ALA A 445 -13.02 -9.76 24.15
C ALA A 445 -13.96 -8.60 23.77
N LYS A 446 -15.06 -8.38 24.48
CA LYS A 446 -16.15 -7.45 24.11
C LYS A 446 -15.65 -6.08 23.66
N ARG A 447 -14.81 -5.42 24.46
CA ARG A 447 -14.30 -4.08 24.15
C ARG A 447 -13.35 -4.10 22.94
N ILE A 448 -12.48 -5.12 22.87
CA ILE A 448 -11.52 -5.28 21.80
C ILE A 448 -12.24 -5.49 20.46
N LEU A 449 -13.23 -6.39 20.44
CA LEU A 449 -14.03 -6.68 19.25
C LEU A 449 -14.86 -5.47 18.79
N THR A 450 -15.37 -4.64 19.73
CA THR A 450 -16.05 -3.39 19.39
C THR A 450 -15.12 -2.46 18.62
N GLU A 451 -13.89 -2.28 19.11
CA GLU A 451 -12.91 -1.40 18.46
C GLU A 451 -12.46 -1.94 17.09
N ILE A 452 -12.24 -3.26 16.97
CA ILE A 452 -11.90 -3.90 15.69
C ILE A 452 -13.03 -3.70 14.69
N ASN A 453 -14.27 -4.01 15.06
CA ASN A 453 -15.43 -3.91 14.18
C ASN A 453 -15.69 -2.47 13.72
N ASN A 454 -15.57 -1.49 14.61
CA ASN A 454 -15.73 -0.09 14.26
C ASN A 454 -14.68 0.36 13.23
N ARG A 455 -13.41 0.03 13.43
CA ARG A 455 -12.34 0.38 12.49
C ARG A 455 -12.47 -0.33 11.15
N ILE A 456 -12.84 -1.60 11.15
CA ILE A 456 -13.14 -2.36 9.93
C ILE A 456 -14.28 -1.70 9.18
N GLN A 457 -15.35 -1.30 9.88
CA GLN A 457 -16.49 -0.62 9.28
C GLN A 457 -16.08 0.71 8.64
N PHE A 458 -15.29 1.53 9.31
CA PHE A 458 -14.79 2.79 8.74
C PHE A 458 -13.96 2.56 7.47
N LEU A 459 -13.13 1.51 7.42
CA LEU A 459 -12.39 1.16 6.20
C LEU A 459 -13.31 0.72 5.06
N GLN A 460 -14.40 0.02 5.38
CA GLN A 460 -15.44 -0.34 4.40
C GLN A 460 -16.17 0.91 3.88
N ASP A 461 -16.53 1.83 4.78
CA ASP A 461 -17.27 3.04 4.45
C ASP A 461 -16.47 3.97 3.52
N VAL A 462 -15.12 4.00 3.66
CA VAL A 462 -14.24 4.74 2.74
C VAL A 462 -13.87 3.97 1.47
N GLY A 463 -14.50 2.81 1.21
CA GLY A 463 -14.29 2.03 -0.01
C GLY A 463 -12.99 1.23 -0.07
N LEU A 464 -12.36 0.90 1.06
CA LEU A 464 -11.11 0.13 1.14
C LEU A 464 -11.30 -1.36 1.49
N GLY A 465 -12.51 -1.89 1.35
CA GLY A 465 -12.85 -3.27 1.70
C GLY A 465 -12.05 -4.35 0.96
N TYR A 466 -11.45 -4.02 -0.17
CA TYR A 466 -10.61 -4.92 -0.97
C TYR A 466 -9.17 -5.05 -0.46
N LEU A 467 -8.70 -4.14 0.39
CA LEU A 467 -7.35 -4.18 0.95
C LEU A 467 -7.21 -5.30 1.99
N THR A 468 -5.99 -5.76 2.21
CA THR A 468 -5.64 -6.64 3.33
C THR A 468 -4.88 -5.84 4.40
N LEU A 469 -4.99 -6.25 5.66
CA LEU A 469 -4.27 -5.59 6.75
C LEU A 469 -2.75 -5.75 6.65
N ASN A 470 -2.28 -6.81 6.00
CA ASN A 470 -0.86 -7.10 5.80
C ASN A 470 -0.22 -6.30 4.66
N ARG A 471 -1.02 -5.59 3.84
CA ARG A 471 -0.50 -4.77 2.74
C ARG A 471 0.41 -3.66 3.28
N LEU A 472 1.59 -3.51 2.66
CA LEU A 472 2.58 -2.51 3.04
C LEU A 472 2.09 -1.09 2.75
N SER A 473 2.26 -0.18 3.71
CA SER A 473 1.84 1.23 3.56
C SER A 473 2.53 1.94 2.39
N ASN A 474 3.78 1.61 2.09
CA ASN A 474 4.53 2.18 0.97
C ASN A 474 4.09 1.67 -0.42
N SER A 475 3.23 0.66 -0.48
CA SER A 475 2.63 0.15 -1.73
C SER A 475 1.26 0.73 -2.04
N LEU A 476 0.75 1.58 -1.15
CA LEU A 476 -0.55 2.24 -1.30
C LEU A 476 -0.45 3.43 -2.26
N SER A 477 -1.52 3.68 -2.99
CA SER A 477 -1.68 4.94 -3.72
C SER A 477 -1.90 6.11 -2.75
N GLY A 478 -1.69 7.35 -3.21
CA GLY A 478 -1.94 8.55 -2.41
C GLY A 478 -3.37 8.61 -1.88
N GLY A 479 -4.35 8.31 -2.73
CA GLY A 479 -5.76 8.27 -2.34
C GLY A 479 -6.09 7.14 -1.34
N GLU A 480 -5.51 5.94 -1.49
CA GLU A 480 -5.67 4.86 -0.49
C GLU A 480 -5.11 5.27 0.87
N SER A 481 -3.92 5.88 0.90
CA SER A 481 -3.29 6.36 2.14
C SER A 481 -4.14 7.45 2.82
N GLN A 482 -4.66 8.39 2.04
CA GLN A 482 -5.53 9.46 2.55
C GLN A 482 -6.82 8.90 3.15
N ARG A 483 -7.47 7.95 2.50
CA ARG A 483 -8.68 7.30 3.01
C ARG A 483 -8.44 6.48 4.27
N ILE A 484 -7.27 5.84 4.38
CA ILE A 484 -6.87 5.19 5.64
C ILE A 484 -6.77 6.22 6.77
N ASN A 485 -6.14 7.37 6.53
CA ASN A 485 -6.03 8.44 7.51
C ASN A 485 -7.42 9.01 7.88
N LEU A 486 -8.33 9.13 6.91
CA LEU A 486 -9.71 9.55 7.16
C LEU A 486 -10.46 8.52 8.04
N ALA A 487 -10.37 7.23 7.72
CA ALA A 487 -10.97 6.17 8.52
C ALA A 487 -10.42 6.14 9.96
N THR A 488 -9.11 6.33 10.12
CA THR A 488 -8.46 6.42 11.44
C THR A 488 -8.94 7.65 12.21
N SER A 489 -9.13 8.77 11.54
CA SER A 489 -9.65 10.02 12.16
C SER A 489 -11.09 9.86 12.65
N LEU A 490 -11.93 9.14 11.93
CA LEU A 490 -13.29 8.77 12.41
C LEU A 490 -13.23 7.92 13.67
N GLY A 491 -12.30 6.97 13.71
CA GLY A 491 -12.09 6.11 14.90
C GLY A 491 -11.62 6.88 16.14
N SER A 492 -11.00 8.05 15.99
CA SER A 492 -10.54 8.88 17.12
C SER A 492 -11.66 9.62 17.85
N SER A 493 -12.87 9.67 17.28
CA SER A 493 -14.08 10.31 17.86
C SER A 493 -13.87 11.75 18.36
N LEU A 494 -12.98 12.51 17.71
CA LEU A 494 -12.75 13.91 18.05
C LEU A 494 -13.97 14.76 17.67
N VAL A 495 -14.41 15.60 18.58
CA VAL A 495 -15.59 16.46 18.43
C VAL A 495 -15.19 17.93 18.49
N GLY A 496 -15.87 18.77 17.69
CA GLY A 496 -15.64 20.22 17.70
C GLY A 496 -14.31 20.64 17.05
N SER A 497 -13.73 19.78 16.23
CA SER A 497 -12.47 20.01 15.50
C SER A 497 -12.73 20.53 14.09
N LEU A 498 -11.67 21.04 13.47
CA LEU A 498 -11.65 21.44 12.05
C LEU A 498 -10.87 20.38 11.28
N TYR A 499 -11.53 19.69 10.38
CA TYR A 499 -10.90 18.77 9.42
C TYR A 499 -10.71 19.47 8.09
N ILE A 500 -9.50 19.40 7.55
CA ILE A 500 -9.16 19.95 6.24
C ILE A 500 -8.63 18.80 5.38
N LEU A 501 -9.33 18.52 4.27
CA LEU A 501 -9.01 17.42 3.35
C LEU A 501 -8.61 17.98 1.99
N ASP A 502 -7.58 17.37 1.39
CA ASP A 502 -7.07 17.72 0.06
C ASP A 502 -7.50 16.67 -0.96
N GLU A 503 -8.48 17.04 -1.80
CA GLU A 503 -8.97 16.21 -2.91
C GLU A 503 -9.23 14.73 -2.53
N PRO A 504 -10.08 14.44 -1.55
CA PRO A 504 -10.28 13.06 -1.06
C PRO A 504 -10.97 12.14 -2.06
N SER A 505 -11.53 12.65 -3.17
CA SER A 505 -12.13 11.87 -4.25
C SER A 505 -11.12 11.26 -5.22
N ILE A 506 -9.83 11.63 -5.12
CA ILE A 506 -8.82 11.17 -6.07
C ILE A 506 -8.79 9.64 -6.22
N GLY A 507 -8.81 9.19 -7.49
CA GLY A 507 -8.78 7.78 -7.84
C GLY A 507 -10.04 7.01 -7.42
N LEU A 508 -11.13 7.71 -7.06
CA LEU A 508 -12.41 7.10 -6.77
C LEU A 508 -13.28 7.00 -8.02
N HIS A 509 -13.95 5.88 -8.13
CA HIS A 509 -15.09 5.74 -9.03
C HIS A 509 -16.33 6.44 -8.43
N SER A 510 -17.24 6.97 -9.24
CA SER A 510 -18.45 7.69 -8.78
C SER A 510 -19.25 6.90 -7.73
N ARG A 511 -19.35 5.57 -7.85
CA ARG A 511 -19.97 4.71 -6.83
C ARG A 511 -19.31 4.86 -5.45
N ASP A 512 -18.00 5.01 -5.40
CA ASP A 512 -17.26 5.10 -4.14
C ASP A 512 -17.24 6.53 -3.61
N THR A 513 -17.44 7.55 -4.48
CA THR A 513 -17.62 8.96 -4.10
C THR A 513 -18.86 9.15 -3.23
N ASP A 514 -19.96 8.47 -3.52
CA ASP A 514 -21.18 8.48 -2.68
C ASP A 514 -20.91 7.99 -1.25
N ARG A 515 -20.06 6.96 -1.11
CA ARG A 515 -19.67 6.44 0.20
C ARG A 515 -18.80 7.46 0.95
N LEU A 516 -17.86 8.08 0.25
CA LEU A 516 -17.03 9.13 0.82
C LEU A 516 -17.87 10.32 1.31
N ILE A 517 -18.87 10.76 0.55
CA ILE A 517 -19.80 11.82 0.96
C ILE A 517 -20.51 11.46 2.27
N LYS A 518 -20.97 10.21 2.42
CA LYS A 518 -21.58 9.74 3.68
C LYS A 518 -20.62 9.83 4.85
N VAL A 519 -19.36 9.45 4.65
CA VAL A 519 -18.30 9.53 5.65
C VAL A 519 -18.01 10.99 6.06
N LEU A 520 -17.90 11.89 5.09
CA LEU A 520 -17.72 13.33 5.36
C LEU A 520 -18.92 13.90 6.14
N ARG A 521 -20.13 13.46 5.83
CA ARG A 521 -21.35 13.83 6.56
C ARG A 521 -21.37 13.27 7.99
N GLN A 522 -20.94 12.03 8.18
CA GLN A 522 -20.79 11.46 9.54
C GLN A 522 -19.80 12.27 10.37
N LEU A 523 -18.64 12.62 9.79
CA LEU A 523 -17.62 13.43 10.44
C LEU A 523 -18.18 14.81 10.86
N GLN A 524 -18.99 15.43 9.99
CA GLN A 524 -19.72 16.67 10.27
C GLN A 524 -20.74 16.50 11.41
N GLN A 525 -21.55 15.44 11.37
CA GLN A 525 -22.61 15.15 12.35
C GLN A 525 -22.06 14.95 13.77
N LEU A 526 -20.80 14.51 13.90
CA LEU A 526 -20.09 14.49 15.18
C LEU A 526 -19.81 15.89 15.76
N GLY A 527 -20.23 16.97 15.09
CA GLY A 527 -20.05 18.36 15.53
C GLY A 527 -18.76 19.01 15.02
N ASN A 528 -18.13 18.42 14.02
CA ASN A 528 -16.91 18.93 13.41
C ASN A 528 -17.21 19.90 12.24
N THR A 529 -16.28 20.80 11.97
CA THR A 529 -16.25 21.57 10.73
C THR A 529 -15.39 20.82 9.72
N VAL A 530 -15.93 20.53 8.55
CA VAL A 530 -15.21 19.78 7.51
C VAL A 530 -14.99 20.69 6.32
N VAL A 531 -13.74 21.03 6.03
CA VAL A 531 -13.34 21.83 4.87
C VAL A 531 -12.65 20.91 3.87
N VAL A 532 -13.15 20.85 2.64
CA VAL A 532 -12.65 19.98 1.60
C VAL A 532 -12.20 20.82 0.42
N VAL A 533 -10.95 20.69 0.00
CA VAL A 533 -10.49 21.23 -1.29
C VAL A 533 -10.86 20.20 -2.35
N GLU A 534 -11.72 20.56 -3.30
CA GLU A 534 -12.28 19.60 -4.24
C GLU A 534 -12.65 20.17 -5.61
N HIS A 535 -12.66 19.24 -6.60
CA HIS A 535 -13.08 19.50 -7.98
C HIS A 535 -14.18 18.54 -8.44
N ASP A 536 -14.46 17.49 -7.66
CA ASP A 536 -15.49 16.51 -7.97
C ASP A 536 -16.89 17.13 -7.84
N GLU A 537 -17.71 16.98 -8.90
CA GLU A 537 -19.05 17.58 -8.96
C GLU A 537 -19.97 17.05 -7.87
N GLU A 538 -19.90 15.75 -7.54
CA GLU A 538 -20.79 15.11 -6.59
C GLU A 538 -20.50 15.64 -5.17
N ILE A 539 -19.24 15.81 -4.81
CA ILE A 539 -18.83 16.37 -3.51
C ILE A 539 -19.19 17.86 -3.43
N ILE A 540 -18.98 18.63 -4.51
CA ILE A 540 -19.36 20.05 -4.53
C ILE A 540 -20.86 20.20 -4.34
N ARG A 541 -21.68 19.38 -5.03
CA ARG A 541 -23.14 19.38 -4.88
C ARG A 541 -23.62 18.92 -3.51
N ALA A 542 -22.85 18.08 -2.86
CA ALA A 542 -23.13 17.61 -1.50
C ALA A 542 -22.74 18.62 -0.41
N ALA A 543 -22.02 19.70 -0.72
CA ALA A 543 -21.57 20.71 0.24
C ALA A 543 -22.73 21.53 0.83
N ASP A 544 -22.61 21.94 2.10
CA ASP A 544 -23.50 22.94 2.68
C ASP A 544 -23.12 24.36 2.26
N TYR A 545 -21.83 24.58 2.03
CA TYR A 545 -21.28 25.89 1.72
C TYR A 545 -20.12 25.76 0.73
N ILE A 546 -20.07 26.60 -0.27
CA ILE A 546 -19.05 26.61 -1.31
C ILE A 546 -18.27 27.91 -1.23
N ILE A 547 -16.94 27.79 -1.36
CA ILE A 547 -16.01 28.90 -1.54
C ILE A 547 -15.26 28.65 -2.82
N ASP A 548 -15.53 29.45 -3.84
CA ASP A 548 -14.86 29.35 -5.14
C ASP A 548 -13.81 30.44 -5.31
N ILE A 549 -12.58 30.02 -5.60
CA ILE A 549 -11.43 30.92 -5.75
C ILE A 549 -11.04 31.00 -7.22
N GLY A 550 -10.98 32.21 -7.72
CA GLY A 550 -10.71 32.50 -9.15
C GLY A 550 -10.38 33.94 -9.41
N PRO A 551 -10.83 34.50 -10.55
CA PRO A 551 -11.52 33.82 -11.67
C PRO A 551 -10.62 32.91 -12.49
N ASN A 552 -9.28 33.15 -12.46
CA ASN A 552 -8.28 32.41 -13.22
C ASN A 552 -7.19 31.82 -12.29
N ALA A 553 -6.14 31.29 -12.88
CA ALA A 553 -5.02 30.71 -12.17
C ALA A 553 -3.86 31.71 -11.90
N GLY A 554 -3.00 31.45 -10.92
CA GLY A 554 -1.82 32.23 -10.62
C GLY A 554 -2.12 33.68 -10.25
N ARG A 555 -1.45 34.64 -10.87
CA ARG A 555 -1.63 36.10 -10.60
C ARG A 555 -3.01 36.61 -10.97
N LEU A 556 -3.71 35.94 -11.87
CA LEU A 556 -5.07 36.31 -12.29
C LEU A 556 -6.14 35.62 -11.43
N GLY A 557 -5.72 34.77 -10.50
CA GLY A 557 -6.56 34.14 -9.49
C GLY A 557 -6.47 34.84 -8.14
N GLY A 558 -6.76 34.12 -7.08
CA GLY A 558 -6.60 34.57 -5.70
C GLY A 558 -7.71 35.47 -5.17
N GLU A 559 -8.84 35.54 -5.88
CA GLU A 559 -10.05 36.30 -5.47
C GLU A 559 -11.17 35.30 -5.15
N ILE A 560 -12.08 35.69 -4.26
CA ILE A 560 -13.30 34.91 -4.03
C ILE A 560 -14.30 35.32 -5.12
N VAL A 561 -14.63 34.40 -6.02
CA VAL A 561 -15.59 34.63 -7.11
C VAL A 561 -17.00 34.19 -6.74
N TYR A 562 -17.12 33.25 -5.80
CA TYR A 562 -18.37 32.84 -5.19
C TYR A 562 -18.16 32.37 -3.74
N GLN A 563 -19.10 32.71 -2.86
CA GLN A 563 -19.23 32.10 -1.54
C GLN A 563 -20.71 32.05 -1.16
N GLY A 564 -21.19 30.91 -0.72
CA GLY A 564 -22.59 30.74 -0.33
C GLY A 564 -23.07 29.30 -0.39
N ASP A 565 -24.36 29.10 -0.18
CA ASP A 565 -25.02 27.81 -0.27
C ASP A 565 -25.26 27.41 -1.72
N MET A 566 -25.34 26.09 -1.99
CA MET A 566 -25.68 25.56 -3.31
C MET A 566 -27.00 26.14 -3.89
N LYS A 567 -27.93 26.50 -3.03
CA LYS A 567 -29.24 27.00 -3.41
C LYS A 567 -29.24 28.44 -3.96
N ASP A 568 -28.15 29.16 -3.67
CA ASP A 568 -28.01 30.59 -4.01
C ASP A 568 -27.21 30.82 -5.28
N LEU A 569 -26.89 29.76 -6.04
CA LEU A 569 -26.20 29.82 -7.31
C LEU A 569 -27.05 30.60 -8.36
N GLN A 570 -26.45 31.59 -9.00
CA GLN A 570 -27.13 32.39 -10.02
C GLN A 570 -26.45 32.27 -11.38
N PRO A 571 -27.23 32.23 -12.48
CA PRO A 571 -26.72 32.26 -13.85
C PRO A 571 -25.89 33.52 -14.15
N GLY A 572 -24.97 33.40 -15.12
CA GLY A 572 -24.10 34.49 -15.54
C GLY A 572 -23.01 34.87 -14.58
N SER A 573 -22.66 33.99 -13.65
CA SER A 573 -21.55 34.17 -12.70
C SER A 573 -20.18 34.22 -13.40
N ASN A 574 -19.24 34.98 -12.86
CA ASN A 574 -17.83 34.96 -13.26
C ASN A 574 -17.10 33.70 -12.79
N SER A 575 -17.76 32.85 -12.00
CA SER A 575 -17.24 31.56 -11.54
C SER A 575 -17.43 30.48 -12.59
N HIS A 576 -16.34 29.88 -13.05
CA HIS A 576 -16.39 28.70 -13.92
C HIS A 576 -17.09 27.54 -13.22
N THR A 577 -16.85 27.35 -11.93
CA THR A 577 -17.51 26.30 -11.13
C THR A 577 -19.01 26.45 -11.16
N VAL A 578 -19.51 27.65 -10.88
CA VAL A 578 -20.97 27.96 -10.89
C VAL A 578 -21.58 27.70 -12.25
N ARG A 579 -20.92 28.14 -13.33
CA ARG A 579 -21.40 27.92 -14.71
C ARG A 579 -21.48 26.44 -15.07
N TYR A 580 -20.48 25.63 -14.64
CA TYR A 580 -20.55 24.18 -14.84
C TYR A 580 -21.68 23.52 -14.02
N LEU A 581 -21.81 23.89 -12.74
CA LEU A 581 -22.87 23.36 -11.89
C LEU A 581 -24.29 23.68 -12.36
N LEU A 582 -24.46 24.84 -13.03
CA LEU A 582 -25.71 25.26 -13.65
C LEU A 582 -25.90 24.76 -15.10
N GLY A 583 -24.91 24.08 -15.67
CA GLY A 583 -24.95 23.59 -17.06
C GLY A 583 -24.74 24.64 -18.13
N GLU A 584 -24.28 25.85 -17.79
CA GLU A 584 -23.92 26.89 -18.75
C GLU A 584 -22.61 26.61 -19.48
N GLU A 585 -21.70 25.92 -18.81
CA GLU A 585 -20.48 25.34 -19.39
C GLU A 585 -20.55 23.82 -19.25
N ILE A 586 -20.31 23.08 -20.34
CA ILE A 586 -20.28 21.63 -20.36
C ILE A 586 -19.10 21.14 -21.21
N ILE A 587 -18.59 19.97 -20.87
CA ILE A 587 -17.70 19.22 -21.75
C ILE A 587 -18.59 18.40 -22.69
N VAL A 588 -18.57 18.73 -23.97
CA VAL A 588 -19.42 18.08 -24.97
C VAL A 588 -18.70 16.83 -25.51
N PRO A 589 -19.34 15.63 -25.50
CA PRO A 589 -18.79 14.46 -26.17
C PRO A 589 -18.65 14.67 -27.67
N PRO A 590 -17.73 14.01 -28.37
CA PRO A 590 -17.57 14.12 -29.81
C PRO A 590 -18.84 13.65 -30.51
N LEU A 591 -19.18 14.35 -31.63
CA LEU A 591 -20.36 14.01 -32.46
C LEU A 591 -20.27 12.59 -33.06
N ALA A 592 -19.06 12.10 -33.29
CA ALA A 592 -18.79 10.76 -33.77
C ALA A 592 -17.42 10.29 -33.22
N HIS A 593 -17.35 9.04 -32.84
CA HIS A 593 -16.09 8.40 -32.41
C HIS A 593 -15.21 8.11 -33.61
N ARG A 594 -13.90 8.16 -33.42
CA ARG A 594 -12.92 7.82 -34.45
C ARG A 594 -13.02 6.32 -34.78
N PRO A 595 -13.20 5.96 -36.05
CA PRO A 595 -13.18 4.56 -36.46
C PRO A 595 -11.77 3.98 -36.33
N TRP A 596 -11.68 2.74 -35.92
CA TRP A 596 -10.41 2.00 -35.82
C TRP A 596 -10.53 0.60 -36.43
N ASN A 597 -9.44 0.13 -37.03
CA ASN A 597 -9.32 -1.21 -37.55
C ASN A 597 -8.09 -1.93 -36.98
N ASN A 598 -7.09 -1.15 -36.57
CA ASN A 598 -5.83 -1.64 -36.03
C ASN A 598 -5.87 -1.64 -34.51
N TYR A 599 -5.32 -2.70 -33.91
CA TYR A 599 -5.31 -2.85 -32.45
C TYR A 599 -4.14 -3.71 -31.99
N ILE A 600 -3.80 -3.59 -30.72
CA ILE A 600 -2.94 -4.53 -30.01
C ILE A 600 -3.80 -5.24 -28.96
N GLU A 601 -3.73 -6.58 -28.94
CA GLU A 601 -4.49 -7.41 -28.01
C GLU A 601 -3.55 -8.03 -26.98
N VAL A 602 -3.89 -7.84 -25.71
CA VAL A 602 -3.30 -8.58 -24.59
C VAL A 602 -4.15 -9.82 -24.39
N LYS A 603 -3.56 -11.00 -24.46
CA LYS A 603 -4.25 -12.26 -24.23
C LYS A 603 -3.87 -12.88 -22.90
N GLY A 604 -4.88 -13.37 -22.19
CA GLY A 604 -4.72 -14.14 -20.98
C GLY A 604 -4.04 -13.39 -19.84
N ALA A 605 -4.31 -12.09 -19.65
CA ALA A 605 -3.74 -11.31 -18.57
C ALA A 605 -4.18 -11.85 -17.21
N ARG A 606 -3.21 -12.23 -16.34
CA ARG A 606 -3.45 -12.90 -15.05
C ARG A 606 -2.70 -12.28 -13.87
N GLU A 607 -1.97 -11.21 -14.09
CA GLU A 607 -1.22 -10.55 -13.02
C GLU A 607 -2.16 -10.04 -11.92
N ASN A 608 -1.77 -10.21 -10.67
CA ASN A 608 -2.53 -9.84 -9.48
C ASN A 608 -3.96 -10.43 -9.48
N ASN A 609 -4.99 -9.57 -9.54
CA ASN A 609 -6.40 -9.99 -9.52
C ASN A 609 -7.01 -10.26 -10.90
N LEU A 610 -6.29 -10.07 -12.00
CA LEU A 610 -6.80 -10.30 -13.35
C LEU A 610 -7.12 -11.78 -13.59
N LYS A 611 -8.25 -12.07 -14.22
CA LYS A 611 -8.83 -13.40 -14.36
C LYS A 611 -8.56 -14.07 -15.72
N GLY A 612 -7.40 -13.82 -16.32
CA GLY A 612 -7.06 -14.38 -17.64
C GLY A 612 -7.80 -13.69 -18.79
N ILE A 613 -7.98 -12.38 -18.68
CA ILE A 613 -8.77 -11.60 -19.62
C ILE A 613 -8.03 -11.31 -20.91
N ASN A 614 -8.80 -11.19 -22.00
CA ASN A 614 -8.33 -10.75 -23.31
C ASN A 614 -8.84 -9.34 -23.56
N VAL A 615 -7.94 -8.41 -23.86
CA VAL A 615 -8.29 -6.99 -24.01
C VAL A 615 -7.61 -6.41 -25.24
N ARG A 616 -8.42 -5.74 -26.09
CA ARG A 616 -7.95 -5.03 -27.30
C ARG A 616 -7.77 -3.55 -27.01
N PHE A 617 -6.62 -3.04 -27.41
CA PHE A 617 -6.29 -1.60 -27.35
C PHE A 617 -6.24 -1.07 -28.79
N PRO A 618 -7.28 -0.36 -29.25
CA PRO A 618 -7.32 0.26 -30.56
C PRO A 618 -6.21 1.29 -30.76
N LEU A 619 -5.68 1.38 -31.97
CA LEU A 619 -4.64 2.35 -32.35
C LEU A 619 -5.21 3.61 -32.97
N ASN A 620 -4.49 4.75 -32.84
CA ASN A 620 -4.84 6.08 -33.35
C ASN A 620 -6.17 6.65 -32.83
N VAL A 621 -6.57 6.25 -31.64
CA VAL A 621 -7.78 6.69 -30.95
C VAL A 621 -7.50 6.94 -29.46
N MET A 622 -8.46 7.50 -28.77
CA MET A 622 -8.45 7.64 -27.31
C MET A 622 -9.19 6.48 -26.66
N THR A 623 -8.44 5.61 -25.97
CA THR A 623 -8.99 4.50 -25.17
C THR A 623 -8.95 4.86 -23.69
N VAL A 624 -10.07 4.73 -23.01
CA VAL A 624 -10.15 4.93 -21.55
C VAL A 624 -10.40 3.58 -20.86
N VAL A 625 -9.51 3.24 -19.93
CA VAL A 625 -9.64 2.06 -19.05
C VAL A 625 -10.21 2.51 -17.72
N THR A 626 -11.40 2.06 -17.41
CA THR A 626 -12.18 2.47 -16.24
C THR A 626 -12.64 1.28 -15.40
N GLY A 627 -13.37 1.53 -14.35
CA GLY A 627 -13.92 0.54 -13.41
C GLY A 627 -13.68 0.93 -11.96
N VAL A 628 -14.30 0.21 -11.04
CA VAL A 628 -14.22 0.51 -9.60
C VAL A 628 -12.79 0.46 -9.05
N SER A 629 -12.56 1.07 -7.89
CA SER A 629 -11.25 1.06 -7.23
C SER A 629 -10.83 -0.38 -6.93
N GLY A 630 -9.56 -0.72 -7.23
CA GLY A 630 -9.03 -2.08 -7.06
C GLY A 630 -9.48 -3.12 -8.09
N SER A 631 -10.16 -2.75 -9.18
CA SER A 631 -10.63 -3.69 -10.23
C SER A 631 -9.53 -4.25 -11.13
N GLY A 632 -8.28 -3.74 -11.06
CA GLY A 632 -7.15 -4.24 -11.84
C GLY A 632 -6.70 -3.33 -12.99
N LYS A 633 -7.20 -2.11 -13.12
CA LYS A 633 -6.87 -1.16 -14.21
C LYS A 633 -5.37 -0.91 -14.35
N SER A 634 -4.72 -0.48 -13.28
CA SER A 634 -3.28 -0.21 -13.31
C SER A 634 -2.47 -1.47 -13.54
N THR A 635 -2.93 -2.62 -13.05
CA THR A 635 -2.33 -3.92 -13.34
C THR A 635 -2.39 -4.24 -14.83
N LEU A 636 -3.57 -4.10 -15.46
CA LEU A 636 -3.72 -4.36 -16.89
C LEU A 636 -2.87 -3.41 -17.74
N VAL A 637 -2.97 -2.11 -17.48
CA VAL A 637 -2.39 -1.09 -18.36
C VAL A 637 -0.90 -0.90 -18.09
N ARG A 638 -0.50 -0.70 -16.82
CA ARG A 638 0.89 -0.42 -16.46
C ARG A 638 1.73 -1.70 -16.37
N ASP A 639 1.24 -2.69 -15.61
CA ASP A 639 2.08 -3.84 -15.28
C ASP A 639 2.08 -4.90 -16.40
N VAL A 640 0.99 -5.06 -17.16
CA VAL A 640 0.92 -5.98 -18.29
C VAL A 640 1.20 -5.24 -19.60
N PHE A 641 0.28 -4.40 -20.08
CA PHE A 641 0.31 -3.82 -21.43
C PHE A 641 1.56 -2.95 -21.67
N TYR A 642 1.81 -1.95 -20.80
CA TYR A 642 2.95 -1.04 -20.96
C TYR A 642 4.29 -1.79 -20.88
N LYS A 643 4.50 -2.61 -19.84
CA LYS A 643 5.78 -3.30 -19.66
C LYS A 643 6.02 -4.34 -20.75
N ALA A 644 4.99 -5.04 -21.22
CA ALA A 644 5.11 -6.00 -22.30
C ALA A 644 5.51 -5.33 -23.62
N LEU A 645 4.85 -4.24 -24.00
CA LEU A 645 5.19 -3.48 -25.21
C LEU A 645 6.55 -2.77 -25.10
N LYS A 646 6.87 -2.19 -23.93
CA LYS A 646 8.18 -1.57 -23.73
C LYS A 646 9.32 -2.56 -23.91
N ARG A 647 9.09 -3.83 -23.56
CA ARG A 647 10.05 -4.92 -23.80
C ARG A 647 10.17 -5.30 -25.27
N GLU A 648 9.08 -5.22 -26.04
CA GLU A 648 9.10 -5.46 -27.50
C GLU A 648 9.86 -4.35 -28.26
N TYR A 649 9.73 -3.08 -27.83
CA TYR A 649 10.32 -1.95 -28.53
C TYR A 649 11.73 -1.57 -28.02
N SER A 650 12.08 -1.96 -26.82
CA SER A 650 13.38 -1.70 -26.20
C SER A 650 13.82 -2.85 -25.33
N GLU A 651 15.13 -3.02 -25.09
CA GLU A 651 15.67 -4.00 -24.13
C GLU A 651 15.39 -3.55 -22.68
N SER A 652 14.12 -3.34 -22.33
CA SER A 652 13.74 -2.98 -20.98
C SER A 652 13.98 -4.17 -20.03
N SER A 653 14.60 -3.89 -18.89
CA SER A 653 14.79 -4.88 -17.82
C SER A 653 13.54 -5.11 -16.99
N GLU A 654 12.49 -4.27 -17.16
CA GLU A 654 11.26 -4.42 -16.41
C GLU A 654 10.46 -5.61 -16.88
N ARG A 655 10.06 -6.43 -15.92
CA ARG A 655 9.24 -7.60 -16.18
C ARG A 655 7.79 -7.20 -16.45
N PRO A 656 7.17 -7.65 -17.56
CA PRO A 656 5.73 -7.53 -17.72
C PRO A 656 4.99 -8.47 -16.77
N GLY A 657 3.79 -8.06 -16.37
CA GLY A 657 2.86 -8.89 -15.62
C GLY A 657 2.47 -10.15 -16.40
N GLU A 658 1.92 -11.13 -15.70
CA GLU A 658 1.59 -12.45 -16.26
C GLU A 658 0.50 -12.35 -17.33
N HIS A 659 0.83 -12.77 -18.56
CA HIS A 659 -0.06 -12.83 -19.71
C HIS A 659 0.41 -13.91 -20.67
N LEU A 660 -0.47 -14.36 -21.56
CA LEU A 660 -0.13 -15.40 -22.54
C LEU A 660 0.67 -14.83 -23.71
N SER A 661 0.13 -13.83 -24.40
CA SER A 661 0.75 -13.22 -25.58
C SER A 661 0.26 -11.80 -25.81
N LEU A 662 1.06 -11.05 -26.60
CA LEU A 662 0.63 -9.84 -27.28
C LEU A 662 0.40 -10.18 -28.75
N GLU A 663 -0.74 -9.77 -29.31
CA GLU A 663 -1.10 -10.00 -30.71
C GLU A 663 -1.59 -8.71 -31.37
N GLY A 664 -1.71 -8.75 -32.71
CA GLY A 664 -2.19 -7.62 -33.51
C GLY A 664 -1.09 -6.77 -34.12
N ASP A 665 -1.36 -5.47 -34.25
CA ASP A 665 -0.57 -4.54 -35.09
C ASP A 665 0.61 -3.90 -34.33
N ILE A 666 1.36 -4.70 -33.58
CA ILE A 666 2.47 -4.24 -32.71
C ILE A 666 3.52 -3.44 -33.51
N ARG A 667 3.77 -3.83 -34.78
CA ARG A 667 4.79 -3.20 -35.62
C ARG A 667 4.40 -1.82 -36.15
N MET A 668 3.12 -1.44 -36.05
CA MET A 668 2.65 -0.11 -36.46
C MET A 668 3.08 1.00 -35.48
N VAL A 669 3.42 0.63 -34.27
CA VAL A 669 3.88 1.51 -33.20
C VAL A 669 5.39 1.32 -33.00
N LYS A 670 6.10 2.39 -32.68
CA LYS A 670 7.56 2.37 -32.50
C LYS A 670 7.98 2.47 -31.03
N ASP A 671 7.15 3.07 -30.19
CA ASP A 671 7.45 3.23 -28.77
C ASP A 671 6.16 3.34 -27.94
N ILE A 672 6.31 3.13 -26.65
CA ILE A 672 5.25 3.33 -25.66
C ILE A 672 5.82 4.13 -24.48
N GLU A 673 5.13 5.20 -24.07
CA GLU A 673 5.52 6.07 -22.97
C GLU A 673 4.45 6.09 -21.88
N PHE A 674 4.90 5.95 -20.62
CA PHE A 674 4.04 6.02 -19.45
C PHE A 674 4.17 7.39 -18.79
N VAL A 675 3.08 8.13 -18.75
CA VAL A 675 3.03 9.49 -18.20
C VAL A 675 2.32 9.43 -16.85
N ASP A 676 3.11 9.31 -15.78
CA ASP A 676 2.65 9.25 -14.41
C ASP A 676 2.69 10.62 -13.71
N GLN A 677 2.17 10.67 -12.48
CA GLN A 677 2.13 11.84 -11.62
C GLN A 677 3.44 12.10 -10.86
N ASN A 678 4.46 11.25 -11.03
CA ASN A 678 5.75 11.44 -10.36
C ASN A 678 6.42 12.74 -10.81
N PRO A 679 7.18 13.40 -9.94
CA PRO A 679 7.94 14.60 -10.31
C PRO A 679 8.82 14.36 -11.55
N ILE A 680 8.95 15.39 -12.40
CA ILE A 680 9.76 15.37 -13.63
C ILE A 680 11.27 15.18 -13.41
N GLY A 681 11.69 15.08 -12.16
CA GLY A 681 13.06 14.77 -11.78
C GLY A 681 13.21 14.60 -10.28
N LYS A 682 14.23 13.88 -9.85
CA LYS A 682 14.50 13.59 -8.43
C LYS A 682 15.16 14.76 -7.69
N SER A 683 15.68 15.73 -8.40
CA SER A 683 16.38 16.90 -7.84
C SER A 683 15.43 18.07 -7.66
N SER A 684 15.56 18.80 -6.55
CA SER A 684 14.91 20.10 -6.30
C SER A 684 15.18 21.15 -7.41
N ARG A 685 16.22 20.95 -8.21
CA ARG A 685 16.61 21.78 -9.37
C ARG A 685 15.85 21.43 -10.65
N SER A 686 15.10 20.34 -10.69
CA SER A 686 14.25 20.00 -11.83
C SER A 686 13.08 20.98 -11.91
N ASN A 687 12.82 21.55 -13.08
CA ASN A 687 11.78 22.54 -13.30
C ASN A 687 11.19 22.45 -14.73
N PRO A 688 10.01 23.06 -14.96
CA PRO A 688 9.32 22.97 -16.25
C PRO A 688 10.15 23.47 -17.44
N VAL A 689 10.84 24.60 -17.30
CA VAL A 689 11.60 25.22 -18.41
C VAL A 689 12.78 24.37 -18.87
N THR A 690 13.42 23.65 -17.95
CA THR A 690 14.50 22.70 -18.29
C THR A 690 13.95 21.45 -18.95
N TYR A 691 12.81 20.94 -18.46
CA TYR A 691 12.20 19.73 -18.97
C TYR A 691 11.74 19.87 -20.44
N VAL A 692 11.09 20.99 -20.79
CA VAL A 692 10.68 21.26 -22.18
C VAL A 692 11.86 21.78 -23.04
N LYS A 693 13.08 21.79 -22.53
CA LYS A 693 14.32 22.23 -23.21
C LYS A 693 14.32 23.69 -23.68
N ALA A 694 13.45 24.55 -23.13
CA ALA A 694 13.45 25.97 -23.40
C ALA A 694 14.63 26.68 -22.72
N TYR A 695 15.08 26.15 -21.57
CA TYR A 695 16.19 26.74 -20.81
C TYR A 695 17.51 26.72 -21.57
N ASP A 696 17.73 25.74 -22.42
CA ASP A 696 18.94 25.68 -23.26
C ASP A 696 19.03 26.86 -24.20
N GLU A 697 17.92 27.28 -24.81
CA GLU A 697 17.87 28.44 -25.69
C GLU A 697 17.99 29.75 -24.89
N ILE A 698 17.41 29.83 -23.69
CA ILE A 698 17.54 30.97 -22.79
C ILE A 698 19.00 31.15 -22.37
N ARG A 699 19.71 30.10 -21.97
CA ARG A 699 21.13 30.15 -21.60
C ARG A 699 22.02 30.61 -22.75
N LYS A 700 21.74 30.17 -23.98
CA LYS A 700 22.44 30.67 -25.19
C LYS A 700 22.21 32.15 -25.40
N LEU A 701 20.97 32.62 -25.25
CA LEU A 701 20.62 34.02 -25.37
C LEU A 701 21.39 34.90 -24.38
N TYR A 702 21.55 34.45 -23.13
CA TYR A 702 22.33 35.18 -22.12
C TYR A 702 23.84 35.16 -22.40
N ALA A 703 24.36 34.07 -22.90
CA ALA A 703 25.77 33.95 -23.27
C ALA A 703 26.12 34.86 -24.49
N GLU A 704 25.17 35.23 -25.32
CA GLU A 704 25.32 36.13 -26.45
C GLU A 704 25.32 37.62 -26.07
N GLN A 705 24.93 37.95 -24.83
CA GLN A 705 24.90 39.35 -24.37
C GLN A 705 26.33 39.97 -24.32
N PRO A 706 26.45 41.28 -24.59
CA PRO A 706 27.76 41.93 -24.64
C PRO A 706 28.58 41.74 -23.38
N LEU A 707 28.00 41.91 -22.21
CA LEU A 707 28.70 41.72 -20.92
C LEU A 707 29.14 40.27 -20.71
N ALA A 708 28.33 39.28 -21.08
CA ALA A 708 28.68 37.87 -20.98
C ALA A 708 29.89 37.56 -21.89
N LYS A 709 29.93 38.10 -23.10
CA LYS A 709 31.06 37.93 -24.03
C LYS A 709 32.33 38.57 -23.50
N GLN A 710 32.24 39.76 -22.89
CA GLN A 710 33.37 40.43 -22.29
C GLN A 710 33.96 39.65 -21.11
N LEU A 711 33.13 39.04 -20.31
CA LEU A 711 33.50 38.21 -19.15
C LEU A 711 33.85 36.76 -19.51
N GLY A 712 33.69 36.36 -20.78
CA GLY A 712 33.95 35.01 -21.24
C GLY A 712 32.95 33.96 -20.75
N TYR A 713 31.74 34.39 -20.41
CA TYR A 713 30.70 33.50 -19.88
C TYR A 713 30.03 32.69 -21.03
N THR A 714 30.15 31.39 -20.93
CA THR A 714 29.48 30.44 -21.81
C THR A 714 28.06 30.15 -21.37
N ALA A 715 27.24 29.47 -22.21
CA ALA A 715 25.92 29.05 -21.84
C ALA A 715 25.87 28.15 -20.58
N GLY A 716 26.97 27.42 -20.29
CA GLY A 716 27.15 26.66 -19.06
C GLY A 716 27.18 27.50 -17.80
N TYR A 717 27.67 28.73 -17.92
CA TYR A 717 27.77 29.65 -16.77
C TYR A 717 26.38 30.09 -16.26
N PHE A 718 25.39 30.14 -17.10
CA PHE A 718 24.01 30.44 -16.77
C PHE A 718 23.18 29.21 -16.37
N SER A 719 23.85 28.09 -16.02
CA SER A 719 23.22 26.87 -15.54
C SER A 719 23.29 26.81 -14.02
N PHE A 720 22.16 26.55 -13.35
CA PHE A 720 22.14 26.25 -11.92
C PHE A 720 22.56 24.80 -11.59
N ASN A 721 22.77 23.94 -12.60
CA ASN A 721 23.22 22.54 -12.43
C ASN A 721 24.74 22.38 -12.53
N THR A 722 25.45 23.28 -13.23
CA THR A 722 26.89 23.21 -13.43
C THR A 722 27.62 24.27 -12.62
N GLU A 723 28.88 24.01 -12.26
CA GLU A 723 29.74 25.00 -11.59
C GLU A 723 30.08 26.16 -12.54
N GLY A 724 30.27 27.32 -11.95
CA GLY A 724 30.52 28.57 -12.66
C GLY A 724 29.72 29.73 -12.08
N GLY A 725 28.57 30.00 -12.69
CA GLY A 725 27.72 31.13 -12.28
C GLY A 725 26.67 30.81 -11.20
N ARG A 726 26.50 29.57 -10.81
CA ARG A 726 25.58 29.21 -9.72
C ARG A 726 26.10 29.57 -8.33
N CYS A 727 25.25 29.83 -7.39
CA CYS A 727 25.60 29.98 -5.99
C CYS A 727 26.28 28.68 -5.50
N GLU A 728 27.41 28.82 -4.83
CA GLU A 728 28.22 27.69 -4.37
C GLU A 728 27.63 27.05 -3.10
N GLU A 729 27.06 27.86 -2.22
CA GLU A 729 26.46 27.39 -0.96
C GLU A 729 25.27 26.51 -1.20
N CYS A 730 24.21 27.00 -1.86
CA CYS A 730 23.04 26.21 -2.19
C CYS A 730 23.18 25.37 -3.48
N LYS A 731 24.31 25.41 -4.15
CA LYS A 731 24.58 24.69 -5.41
C LYS A 731 23.52 24.90 -6.49
N GLY A 732 22.92 26.10 -6.51
CA GLY A 732 21.89 26.47 -7.47
C GLY A 732 20.46 26.11 -7.07
N GLU A 733 20.22 25.64 -5.86
CA GLU A 733 18.87 25.31 -5.38
C GLU A 733 18.08 26.53 -4.92
N GLY A 734 18.77 27.58 -4.46
CA GLY A 734 18.19 28.78 -3.86
C GLY A 734 17.80 28.59 -2.40
N THR A 735 17.73 27.36 -1.94
CA THR A 735 17.40 26.97 -0.56
C THR A 735 18.40 25.99 0.00
N VAL A 736 18.48 25.92 1.33
CA VAL A 736 19.30 24.94 2.07
C VAL A 736 18.33 24.10 2.90
N THR A 737 18.42 22.79 2.73
CA THR A 737 17.60 21.84 3.48
C THR A 737 18.39 21.37 4.72
N VAL A 738 17.80 21.55 5.88
CA VAL A 738 18.29 21.01 7.15
C VAL A 738 17.52 19.74 7.46
N GLU A 739 18.20 18.60 7.34
CA GLU A 739 17.58 17.30 7.65
C GLU A 739 17.36 17.16 9.16
N MET A 740 16.15 16.83 9.55
CA MET A 740 15.74 16.65 10.95
C MET A 740 15.48 15.16 11.20
N GLN A 741 16.20 14.56 12.17
CA GLN A 741 16.12 13.11 12.44
C GLN A 741 14.71 12.58 12.81
N PHE A 742 13.86 13.43 13.41
CA PHE A 742 12.54 13.03 13.94
C PHE A 742 11.38 13.91 13.48
N MET A 743 11.62 14.85 12.56
CA MET A 743 10.63 15.80 12.06
C MET A 743 10.81 15.99 10.55
N ALA A 744 9.86 16.66 9.90
CA ALA A 744 9.99 17.07 8.51
C ALA A 744 11.21 17.99 8.34
N ASP A 745 11.93 17.81 7.23
CA ASP A 745 13.10 18.61 6.91
C ASP A 745 12.75 20.10 6.83
N LEU A 746 13.61 20.96 7.39
CA LEU A 746 13.42 22.39 7.34
C LEU A 746 14.12 22.95 6.10
N VAL A 747 13.35 23.59 5.23
CA VAL A 747 13.85 24.26 4.02
C VAL A 747 13.98 25.76 4.30
N LEU A 748 15.22 26.27 4.27
CA LEU A 748 15.53 27.67 4.52
C LEU A 748 16.01 28.34 3.24
N GLU A 749 15.74 29.62 3.07
CA GLU A 749 16.31 30.42 1.99
C GLU A 749 17.84 30.50 2.16
N CYS A 750 18.58 30.38 1.06
CA CYS A 750 20.05 30.46 1.09
C CYS A 750 20.49 31.87 1.43
N GLU A 751 21.28 32.04 2.48
CA GLU A 751 21.74 33.32 2.97
C GLU A 751 22.68 34.05 1.97
N SER A 752 23.48 33.28 1.21
CA SER A 752 24.43 33.85 0.22
C SER A 752 23.77 34.43 -1.00
N CYS A 753 22.75 33.75 -1.57
CA CYS A 753 22.14 34.19 -2.82
C CYS A 753 20.73 34.76 -2.63
N HIS A 754 20.20 34.74 -1.40
CA HIS A 754 18.84 35.20 -1.10
C HIS A 754 17.80 34.62 -2.08
N GLY A 755 17.79 33.29 -2.21
CA GLY A 755 16.88 32.58 -3.12
C GLY A 755 17.20 32.67 -4.61
N LYS A 756 18.13 33.51 -5.03
CA LYS A 756 18.37 33.82 -6.45
C LYS A 756 19.14 32.75 -7.24
N ARG A 757 19.65 31.71 -6.60
CA ARG A 757 20.33 30.55 -7.21
C ARG A 757 21.68 30.82 -7.89
N PHE A 758 22.00 32.06 -8.25
CA PHE A 758 23.20 32.47 -8.98
C PHE A 758 24.03 33.44 -8.19
N LYS A 759 25.30 33.56 -8.57
CA LYS A 759 26.23 34.57 -8.06
C LYS A 759 25.81 35.98 -8.54
N ALA A 760 26.15 37.00 -7.80
CA ALA A 760 25.81 38.37 -8.13
C ALA A 760 26.31 38.78 -9.54
N ASP A 761 27.56 38.41 -9.90
CA ASP A 761 28.17 38.69 -11.21
C ASP A 761 27.34 38.07 -12.37
N THR A 762 26.79 36.89 -12.17
CA THR A 762 25.94 36.24 -13.17
C THR A 762 24.64 37.01 -13.38
N LEU A 763 24.08 37.59 -12.30
CA LEU A 763 22.84 38.37 -12.34
C LEU A 763 23.01 39.78 -12.93
N GLU A 764 24.25 40.27 -13.07
CA GLU A 764 24.55 41.54 -13.77
C GLU A 764 24.32 41.42 -15.26
N VAL A 765 24.45 40.22 -15.84
CA VAL A 765 24.13 39.99 -17.25
C VAL A 765 22.61 40.06 -17.46
N LYS A 766 22.15 40.99 -18.22
CA LYS A 766 20.72 41.23 -18.47
C LYS A 766 20.40 41.17 -19.96
N PHE A 767 19.25 40.61 -20.26
CA PHE A 767 18.57 40.70 -21.55
C PHE A 767 17.34 41.55 -21.40
N GLN A 768 17.32 42.69 -22.10
CA GLN A 768 16.21 43.66 -22.03
C GLN A 768 15.85 44.07 -20.59
N GLY A 769 16.88 44.29 -19.77
CA GLY A 769 16.75 44.68 -18.38
C GLY A 769 16.44 43.57 -17.39
N GLN A 770 16.18 42.34 -17.84
CA GLN A 770 15.91 41.16 -16.99
C GLN A 770 17.16 40.28 -16.81
N SER A 771 17.47 39.90 -15.59
CA SER A 771 18.50 38.88 -15.28
C SER A 771 17.98 37.49 -15.57
N ILE A 772 18.88 36.50 -15.57
CA ILE A 772 18.46 35.07 -15.72
C ILE A 772 17.52 34.61 -14.60
N TYR A 773 17.65 35.14 -13.38
CA TYR A 773 16.75 34.87 -12.27
C TYR A 773 15.36 35.48 -12.50
N ASP A 774 15.30 36.73 -12.98
CA ASP A 774 14.01 37.37 -13.27
C ASP A 774 13.20 36.60 -14.31
N ILE A 775 13.88 36.05 -15.33
CA ILE A 775 13.23 35.15 -16.31
C ILE A 775 12.70 33.87 -15.65
N LEU A 776 13.47 33.24 -14.75
CA LEU A 776 13.02 32.02 -14.05
C LEU A 776 11.83 32.28 -13.12
N GLU A 777 11.68 33.49 -12.61
CA GLU A 777 10.55 33.93 -11.80
C GLU A 777 9.30 34.33 -12.61
N MET A 778 9.45 34.51 -13.92
CA MET A 778 8.29 34.76 -14.81
C MET A 778 7.41 33.51 -14.88
N THR A 779 6.11 33.72 -14.92
CA THR A 779 5.18 32.66 -15.31
C THR A 779 5.37 32.31 -16.80
N VAL A 780 4.90 31.14 -17.22
CA VAL A 780 4.95 30.70 -18.62
C VAL A 780 4.28 31.76 -19.53
N ASN A 781 3.10 32.29 -19.12
CA ASN A 781 2.41 33.32 -19.88
C ASN A 781 3.23 34.60 -20.03
N GLN A 782 3.82 35.13 -18.95
CA GLN A 782 4.67 36.33 -18.97
C GLN A 782 5.92 36.11 -19.83
N ALA A 783 6.53 34.97 -19.73
CA ALA A 783 7.71 34.63 -20.53
C ALA A 783 7.37 34.51 -22.02
N ILE A 784 6.23 33.93 -22.38
CA ILE A 784 5.76 33.88 -23.77
C ILE A 784 5.55 35.31 -24.31
N GLU A 785 4.88 36.17 -23.54
CA GLU A 785 4.65 37.58 -23.91
C GLU A 785 5.99 38.32 -24.08
N PHE A 786 6.85 38.27 -23.07
CA PHE A 786 8.18 38.91 -23.09
C PHE A 786 9.05 38.46 -24.26
N PHE A 787 9.17 37.15 -24.49
CA PHE A 787 10.01 36.63 -25.59
C PHE A 787 9.35 36.83 -26.97
N THR A 788 8.03 36.98 -27.07
CA THR A 788 7.33 37.33 -28.30
C THR A 788 7.63 38.78 -28.66
N GLU A 789 7.52 39.71 -27.71
CA GLU A 789 7.84 41.12 -27.88
C GLU A 789 9.30 41.34 -28.39
N HIS A 790 10.21 40.52 -27.82
CA HIS A 790 11.63 40.58 -28.16
C HIS A 790 12.06 39.64 -29.28
N LYS A 791 11.13 39.11 -30.09
CA LYS A 791 11.37 38.26 -31.27
C LYS A 791 12.16 36.96 -31.03
N GLN A 792 12.06 36.37 -29.84
CA GLN A 792 12.72 35.13 -29.50
C GLN A 792 11.81 33.90 -29.80
N SER A 793 11.50 33.68 -31.08
CA SER A 793 10.55 32.70 -31.57
C SER A 793 10.86 31.25 -31.16
N LYS A 794 12.14 30.89 -31.05
CA LYS A 794 12.58 29.54 -30.63
C LYS A 794 12.19 29.22 -29.18
N ILE A 795 12.36 30.19 -28.29
CA ILE A 795 12.01 30.06 -26.87
C ILE A 795 10.48 29.97 -26.75
N VAL A 796 9.75 30.88 -27.43
CA VAL A 796 8.29 30.90 -27.44
C VAL A 796 7.71 29.56 -27.93
N LYS A 797 8.28 28.98 -28.99
CA LYS A 797 7.85 27.69 -29.54
C LYS A 797 7.98 26.54 -28.50
N ARG A 798 9.02 26.57 -27.66
CA ARG A 798 9.23 25.58 -26.61
C ARG A 798 8.33 25.81 -25.40
N LEU A 799 7.93 27.03 -25.09
CA LEU A 799 7.10 27.37 -23.95
C LEU A 799 5.59 27.23 -24.24
N ARG A 800 5.17 27.46 -25.50
CA ARG A 800 3.75 27.44 -25.88
C ARG A 800 3.00 26.15 -25.48
N PRO A 801 3.56 24.93 -25.62
CA PRO A 801 2.91 23.72 -25.16
C PRO A 801 2.58 23.70 -23.67
N LEU A 802 3.38 24.36 -22.83
CA LEU A 802 3.05 24.52 -21.40
C LEU A 802 1.80 25.36 -21.19
N GLN A 803 1.59 26.39 -22.00
CA GLN A 803 0.39 27.22 -21.98
C GLN A 803 -0.82 26.44 -22.48
N GLU A 804 -0.67 25.65 -23.56
CA GLU A 804 -1.72 24.83 -24.17
C GLU A 804 -2.29 23.79 -23.22
N VAL A 805 -1.43 23.18 -22.39
CA VAL A 805 -1.87 22.22 -21.37
C VAL A 805 -2.37 22.89 -20.07
N GLY A 806 -2.56 24.21 -20.06
CA GLY A 806 -3.12 24.94 -18.94
C GLY A 806 -2.12 25.29 -17.82
N LEU A 807 -0.80 25.23 -18.07
CA LEU A 807 0.26 25.56 -17.10
C LEU A 807 0.80 26.98 -17.27
N GLY A 808 0.07 27.89 -17.91
CA GLY A 808 0.49 29.27 -18.15
C GLY A 808 0.79 30.09 -16.90
N TYR A 809 0.28 29.69 -15.75
CA TYR A 809 0.48 30.34 -14.45
C TYR A 809 1.73 29.87 -13.71
N VAL A 810 2.32 28.73 -14.07
CA VAL A 810 3.49 28.14 -13.40
C VAL A 810 4.73 28.97 -13.72
N LYS A 811 5.60 29.21 -12.73
CA LYS A 811 6.88 29.90 -12.94
C LYS A 811 7.84 28.99 -13.70
N LEU A 812 8.64 29.56 -14.60
CA LEU A 812 9.62 28.80 -15.37
C LEU A 812 10.62 28.01 -14.51
N GLY A 813 11.08 28.62 -13.45
CA GLY A 813 12.06 28.07 -12.51
C GLY A 813 11.45 27.33 -11.31
N GLN A 814 10.13 27.12 -11.27
CA GLN A 814 9.46 26.42 -10.17
C GLN A 814 9.98 24.99 -10.03
N SER A 815 10.37 24.59 -8.80
CA SER A 815 10.84 23.23 -8.57
C SER A 815 9.74 22.21 -8.83
N SER A 816 10.06 21.09 -9.47
CA SER A 816 9.14 20.00 -9.72
C SER A 816 8.58 19.36 -8.43
N SER A 817 9.30 19.48 -7.32
CA SER A 817 8.85 19.01 -6.00
C SER A 817 7.71 19.85 -5.41
N THR A 818 7.52 21.08 -5.89
CA THR A 818 6.45 22.00 -5.48
C THR A 818 5.24 21.95 -6.41
N LEU A 819 5.34 21.24 -7.53
CA LEU A 819 4.24 21.00 -8.44
C LEU A 819 3.37 19.86 -7.92
N SER A 820 2.06 19.99 -8.12
CA SER A 820 1.13 18.88 -7.88
C SER A 820 1.40 17.71 -8.85
N GLY A 821 0.90 16.49 -8.52
CA GLY A 821 1.03 15.35 -9.41
C GLY A 821 0.49 15.60 -10.82
N GLY A 822 -0.69 16.21 -10.92
CA GLY A 822 -1.31 16.59 -12.19
C GLY A 822 -0.52 17.66 -12.96
N GLU A 823 0.08 18.63 -12.27
CA GLU A 823 0.95 19.63 -12.91
C GLU A 823 2.20 18.98 -13.49
N ASN A 824 2.86 18.10 -12.73
CA ASN A 824 4.01 17.32 -13.22
C ASN A 824 3.66 16.52 -14.48
N GLN A 825 2.51 15.86 -14.49
CA GLN A 825 2.02 15.08 -15.62
C GLN A 825 1.77 15.96 -16.86
N ARG A 826 1.18 17.14 -16.67
CA ARG A 826 0.96 18.11 -17.76
C ARG A 826 2.27 18.70 -18.32
N VAL A 827 3.30 18.87 -17.49
CA VAL A 827 4.64 19.25 -17.98
C VAL A 827 5.21 18.17 -18.90
N LYS A 828 5.04 16.87 -18.54
CA LYS A 828 5.44 15.74 -19.40
C LYS A 828 4.65 15.76 -20.73
N LEU A 829 3.35 15.98 -20.67
CA LEU A 829 2.50 16.11 -21.85
C LEU A 829 2.95 17.27 -22.75
N ALA A 830 3.25 18.44 -22.19
CA ALA A 830 3.76 19.58 -22.91
C ALA A 830 5.08 19.30 -23.62
N TYR A 831 5.97 18.50 -23.01
CA TYR A 831 7.20 18.05 -23.66
C TYR A 831 6.92 17.25 -24.94
N PHE A 832 5.99 16.27 -24.89
CA PHE A 832 5.65 15.48 -26.07
C PHE A 832 4.98 16.33 -27.16
N LEU A 833 4.12 17.27 -26.78
CA LEU A 833 3.53 18.23 -27.72
C LEU A 833 4.58 19.12 -28.38
N SER A 834 5.71 19.41 -27.70
CA SER A 834 6.79 20.22 -28.22
C SER A 834 7.65 19.53 -29.30
N GLN A 835 7.54 18.20 -29.44
CA GLN A 835 8.32 17.44 -30.44
C GLN A 835 7.70 17.61 -31.84
N GLU A 836 8.53 17.91 -32.85
CA GLU A 836 8.05 18.19 -34.23
C GLU A 836 7.82 16.94 -35.06
N LYS A 837 8.67 15.94 -34.87
CA LYS A 837 8.57 14.67 -35.57
C LYS A 837 8.76 13.56 -34.56
N THR A 838 7.72 12.80 -34.33
CA THR A 838 7.77 11.62 -33.48
C THR A 838 7.20 10.43 -34.25
N ASP A 839 7.85 9.29 -34.12
CA ASP A 839 7.32 8.03 -34.62
C ASP A 839 5.99 7.70 -33.92
N PRO A 840 5.07 6.94 -34.54
CA PRO A 840 3.83 6.54 -33.90
C PRO A 840 4.09 5.92 -32.54
N THR A 841 3.55 6.54 -31.49
CA THR A 841 3.82 6.20 -30.08
C THR A 841 2.49 6.01 -29.36
N ILE A 842 2.45 5.06 -28.43
CA ILE A 842 1.34 4.92 -27.48
C ILE A 842 1.69 5.73 -26.23
N PHE A 843 0.85 6.68 -25.86
CA PHE A 843 0.96 7.40 -24.60
C PHE A 843 -0.03 6.84 -23.62
N VAL A 844 0.47 6.37 -22.47
CA VAL A 844 -0.36 5.88 -21.36
C VAL A 844 -0.38 6.93 -20.26
N PHE A 845 -1.57 7.39 -19.90
CA PHE A 845 -1.78 8.36 -18.81
C PHE A 845 -2.49 7.71 -17.64
N ASP A 846 -1.96 7.93 -16.43
CA ASP A 846 -2.53 7.41 -15.19
C ASP A 846 -3.24 8.54 -14.43
N GLU A 847 -4.57 8.53 -14.40
CA GLU A 847 -5.45 9.51 -13.76
C GLU A 847 -5.08 10.98 -14.08
N PRO A 848 -5.08 11.39 -15.36
CA PRO A 848 -4.59 12.72 -15.74
C PRO A 848 -5.49 13.88 -15.31
N THR A 849 -6.71 13.61 -14.85
CA THR A 849 -7.62 14.65 -14.35
C THR A 849 -7.43 14.98 -12.88
N THR A 850 -6.52 14.31 -12.20
CA THR A 850 -6.22 14.56 -10.78
C THR A 850 -5.90 16.02 -10.52
N GLY A 851 -6.64 16.65 -9.61
CA GLY A 851 -6.51 18.07 -9.25
C GLY A 851 -6.93 19.04 -10.33
N LEU A 852 -7.67 18.60 -11.36
CA LEU A 852 -8.15 19.44 -12.43
C LEU A 852 -9.60 19.87 -12.22
N HIS A 853 -9.83 21.16 -12.40
CA HIS A 853 -11.17 21.70 -12.56
C HIS A 853 -11.76 21.34 -13.94
N PHE A 854 -13.08 21.30 -14.08
CA PHE A 854 -13.79 20.99 -15.34
C PHE A 854 -13.24 21.77 -16.54
N HIS A 855 -12.94 23.05 -16.37
CA HIS A 855 -12.36 23.90 -17.40
C HIS A 855 -10.97 23.42 -17.88
N ASP A 856 -10.16 22.92 -16.96
CA ASP A 856 -8.82 22.41 -17.27
C ASP A 856 -8.88 21.04 -17.97
N ILE A 857 -9.89 20.22 -17.65
CA ILE A 857 -10.15 18.94 -18.32
C ILE A 857 -10.40 19.14 -19.80
N LYS A 858 -11.15 20.17 -20.18
CA LYS A 858 -11.39 20.51 -21.59
C LYS A 858 -10.07 20.75 -22.34
N LYS A 859 -9.16 21.54 -21.79
CA LYS A 859 -7.83 21.79 -22.38
C LYS A 859 -6.99 20.52 -22.49
N LEU A 860 -7.09 19.63 -21.49
CA LEU A 860 -6.41 18.36 -21.52
C LEU A 860 -6.91 17.47 -22.66
N LEU A 861 -8.22 17.40 -22.88
CA LEU A 861 -8.83 16.68 -24.00
C LEU A 861 -8.38 17.24 -25.37
N GLU A 862 -8.33 18.56 -25.53
CA GLU A 862 -7.81 19.23 -26.73
C GLU A 862 -6.33 18.86 -26.98
N ALA A 863 -5.51 18.74 -25.92
CA ALA A 863 -4.12 18.30 -26.03
C ALA A 863 -4.02 16.83 -26.48
N PHE A 864 -4.88 15.92 -25.97
CA PHE A 864 -4.95 14.54 -26.43
C PHE A 864 -5.35 14.45 -27.91
N ASP A 865 -6.35 15.21 -28.33
CA ASP A 865 -6.78 15.28 -29.73
C ASP A 865 -5.65 15.75 -30.66
N SER A 866 -4.82 16.70 -30.19
CA SER A 866 -3.64 17.16 -30.92
C SER A 866 -2.61 16.03 -31.10
N LEU A 867 -2.38 15.19 -30.11
CA LEU A 867 -1.48 14.03 -30.22
C LEU A 867 -2.03 12.97 -31.15
N ILE A 868 -3.33 12.65 -31.07
CA ILE A 868 -3.98 11.66 -31.94
C ILE A 868 -3.92 12.12 -33.40
N SER A 869 -4.15 13.40 -33.68
CA SER A 869 -4.06 13.97 -35.04
C SER A 869 -2.65 13.88 -35.65
N ARG A 870 -1.61 13.73 -34.83
CA ARG A 870 -0.23 13.48 -35.26
C ARG A 870 0.10 11.98 -35.46
N GLY A 871 -0.90 11.08 -35.30
CA GLY A 871 -0.74 9.63 -35.51
C GLY A 871 -0.36 8.85 -34.26
N HIS A 872 -0.52 9.42 -33.07
CA HIS A 872 -0.30 8.73 -31.80
C HIS A 872 -1.57 8.06 -31.26
N THR A 873 -1.39 7.13 -30.35
CA THR A 873 -2.47 6.44 -29.62
C THR A 873 -2.46 6.89 -28.17
N ILE A 874 -3.63 7.15 -27.62
CA ILE A 874 -3.80 7.57 -26.22
C ILE A 874 -4.53 6.48 -25.45
N VAL A 875 -3.93 6.01 -24.37
CA VAL A 875 -4.56 5.10 -23.42
C VAL A 875 -4.59 5.78 -22.05
N ILE A 876 -5.76 5.86 -21.43
CA ILE A 876 -5.97 6.62 -20.19
C ILE A 876 -6.56 5.68 -19.14
N ILE A 877 -5.98 5.62 -17.95
CA ILE A 877 -6.64 5.05 -16.78
C ILE A 877 -7.40 6.18 -16.13
N GLU A 878 -8.73 6.11 -16.06
CA GLU A 878 -9.54 7.22 -15.59
C GLU A 878 -10.90 6.78 -14.99
N HIS A 879 -11.39 7.61 -14.06
CA HIS A 879 -12.68 7.48 -13.42
C HIS A 879 -13.62 8.66 -13.75
N ASN A 880 -13.04 9.79 -14.19
CA ASN A 880 -13.81 10.99 -14.49
C ASN A 880 -14.74 10.77 -15.69
N LEU A 881 -16.05 10.84 -15.44
CA LEU A 881 -17.06 10.54 -16.45
C LEU A 881 -17.04 11.54 -17.62
N ASP A 882 -16.55 12.76 -17.43
CA ASP A 882 -16.43 13.76 -18.50
C ASP A 882 -15.32 13.39 -19.50
N VAL A 883 -14.29 12.68 -19.05
CA VAL A 883 -13.27 12.07 -19.92
C VAL A 883 -13.79 10.79 -20.55
N VAL A 884 -14.44 9.92 -19.76
CA VAL A 884 -14.97 8.64 -20.25
C VAL A 884 -15.97 8.85 -21.37
N LYS A 885 -16.90 9.83 -21.25
CA LYS A 885 -17.89 10.11 -22.32
C LYS A 885 -17.28 10.67 -23.61
N CYS A 886 -16.05 11.20 -23.54
CA CYS A 886 -15.32 11.72 -24.70
C CYS A 886 -14.39 10.69 -25.36
N ALA A 887 -14.29 9.47 -24.80
CA ALA A 887 -13.44 8.41 -25.32
C ALA A 887 -13.97 7.86 -26.67
N ASP A 888 -13.07 7.40 -27.52
CA ASP A 888 -13.43 6.63 -28.72
C ASP A 888 -13.71 5.16 -28.36
N HIS A 889 -13.01 4.65 -27.35
CA HIS A 889 -13.16 3.29 -26.86
C HIS A 889 -13.01 3.25 -25.34
N VAL A 890 -13.87 2.52 -24.66
CA VAL A 890 -13.87 2.33 -23.22
C VAL A 890 -13.66 0.86 -22.89
N ILE A 891 -12.80 0.58 -21.93
CA ILE A 891 -12.57 -0.74 -21.36
C ILE A 891 -12.93 -0.66 -19.88
N ASP A 892 -14.01 -1.34 -19.49
CA ASP A 892 -14.48 -1.34 -18.10
C ASP A 892 -14.13 -2.63 -17.38
N LEU A 893 -13.38 -2.52 -16.28
CA LEU A 893 -12.94 -3.65 -15.45
C LEU A 893 -13.72 -3.72 -14.14
N GLY A 894 -14.05 -4.93 -13.72
CA GLY A 894 -14.79 -5.12 -12.49
C GLY A 894 -15.23 -6.56 -12.26
N PRO A 895 -16.49 -6.77 -11.77
CA PRO A 895 -17.45 -5.73 -11.31
C PRO A 895 -17.05 -5.06 -9.99
N GLU A 896 -16.27 -5.76 -9.14
CA GLU A 896 -15.82 -5.28 -7.84
C GLU A 896 -14.30 -5.07 -7.79
N GLY A 897 -13.77 -4.65 -6.63
CA GLY A 897 -12.33 -4.57 -6.37
C GLY A 897 -11.75 -5.86 -5.79
N GLY A 898 -10.42 -5.99 -5.80
CA GLY A 898 -9.70 -7.12 -5.23
C GLY A 898 -10.00 -8.44 -5.93
N GLU A 899 -10.13 -9.53 -5.18
CA GLU A 899 -10.35 -10.88 -5.72
C GLU A 899 -11.66 -11.02 -6.51
N ARG A 900 -12.66 -10.21 -6.19
CA ARG A 900 -13.95 -10.19 -6.89
C ARG A 900 -13.95 -9.35 -8.17
N GLY A 901 -12.83 -8.66 -8.44
CA GLY A 901 -12.58 -7.89 -9.64
C GLY A 901 -11.78 -8.66 -10.70
N GLY A 902 -11.11 -7.91 -11.55
CA GLY A 902 -10.18 -8.46 -12.55
C GLY A 902 -10.82 -9.06 -13.79
N ASN A 903 -12.11 -8.89 -13.98
CA ASN A 903 -12.82 -9.29 -15.20
C ASN A 903 -13.02 -8.11 -16.15
N LEU A 904 -13.09 -8.39 -17.44
CA LEU A 904 -13.56 -7.43 -18.43
C LEU A 904 -15.10 -7.41 -18.38
N VAL A 905 -15.68 -6.31 -17.92
CA VAL A 905 -17.13 -6.13 -17.77
C VAL A 905 -17.76 -5.67 -19.07
N ALA A 906 -17.17 -4.67 -19.70
CA ALA A 906 -17.62 -4.12 -20.96
C ALA A 906 -16.42 -3.53 -21.75
N ALA A 907 -16.51 -3.56 -23.08
CA ALA A 907 -15.59 -2.88 -23.97
C ALA A 907 -16.35 -2.41 -25.23
N GLY A 908 -16.19 -1.16 -25.57
CA GLY A 908 -16.89 -0.54 -26.72
C GLY A 908 -16.90 0.97 -26.65
N THR A 909 -17.80 1.61 -27.37
CA THR A 909 -18.02 3.05 -27.25
C THR A 909 -18.63 3.43 -25.92
N PRO A 910 -18.54 4.67 -25.45
CA PRO A 910 -19.21 5.11 -24.21
C PRO A 910 -20.70 4.76 -24.17
N GLU A 911 -21.40 4.88 -25.29
CA GLU A 911 -22.83 4.56 -25.44
C GLU A 911 -23.10 3.06 -25.28
N GLU A 912 -22.22 2.21 -25.82
CA GLU A 912 -22.33 0.74 -25.68
C GLU A 912 -22.09 0.31 -24.23
N VAL A 913 -21.10 0.90 -23.56
CA VAL A 913 -20.84 0.64 -22.15
C VAL A 913 -21.97 1.12 -21.26
N ALA A 914 -22.58 2.28 -21.58
CA ALA A 914 -23.76 2.80 -20.86
C ALA A 914 -25.01 1.89 -20.95
N GLN A 915 -25.07 0.98 -21.93
CA GLN A 915 -26.13 -0.03 -22.05
C GLN A 915 -25.87 -1.30 -21.24
N CYS A 916 -24.65 -1.49 -20.75
CA CYS A 916 -24.28 -2.67 -19.97
C CYS A 916 -24.78 -2.54 -18.52
N GLU A 917 -25.81 -3.30 -18.15
CA GLU A 917 -26.43 -3.25 -16.81
C GLU A 917 -25.47 -3.66 -15.67
N VAL A 918 -24.48 -4.50 -15.97
CA VAL A 918 -23.51 -5.01 -14.99
C VAL A 918 -22.39 -3.99 -14.73
N SER A 919 -22.19 -3.03 -15.64
CA SER A 919 -21.17 -2.00 -15.55
C SER A 919 -21.62 -0.88 -14.61
N TYR A 920 -20.95 -0.73 -13.48
CA TYR A 920 -21.15 0.45 -12.63
C TYR A 920 -20.80 1.74 -13.36
N THR A 921 -19.70 1.77 -14.09
CA THR A 921 -19.34 2.93 -14.96
C THR A 921 -20.46 3.23 -15.94
N GLY A 922 -21.03 2.21 -16.60
CA GLY A 922 -22.12 2.36 -17.55
C GLY A 922 -23.38 2.98 -16.93
N GLN A 923 -23.72 2.61 -15.70
CA GLN A 923 -24.87 3.18 -14.99
C GLN A 923 -24.72 4.68 -14.78
N PHE A 924 -23.57 5.16 -14.29
CA PHE A 924 -23.30 6.59 -14.09
C PHE A 924 -23.12 7.34 -15.42
N LEU A 925 -22.49 6.70 -16.41
CA LEU A 925 -22.27 7.28 -17.73
C LEU A 925 -23.57 7.57 -18.48
N LYS A 926 -24.59 6.73 -18.29
CA LYS A 926 -25.93 6.89 -18.88
C LYS A 926 -26.59 8.24 -18.52
N GLU A 927 -26.32 8.75 -17.33
CA GLU A 927 -26.82 10.06 -16.90
C GLU A 927 -26.04 11.21 -17.54
N LYS A 928 -24.75 11.04 -17.76
CA LYS A 928 -23.87 12.06 -18.37
C LYS A 928 -23.98 12.15 -19.91
N LEU A 929 -24.50 11.12 -20.56
CA LEU A 929 -24.73 11.08 -22.02
C LEU A 929 -26.12 11.62 -22.43
N LYS A 930 -27.03 11.81 -21.48
CA LYS A 930 -28.32 12.48 -21.70
C LYS A 930 -28.13 13.99 -21.89
#